data_09a3d203de150cae82c24a37dc1bb0bb
#
_entry.id   09a3d203de150cae82c24a37dc1bb0bb
#
_cell.length_a   1.000
_cell.length_b   1.000
_cell.length_c   1.000
_cell.angle_alpha   90.00
_cell.angle_beta   90.00
_cell.angle_gamma   90.00
#
_symmetry.space_group_name_H-M   'P 1'
#
loop_
_entity.id
_entity.type
_entity.pdbx_description
1 polymer ?
#
loop_
_entity_poly.entity_id
_entity_poly.type
_entity_poly.pdbx_seq_one_letter_code
_entity_poly.pdbx_strand_id
1 'polypeptide(L)'
;MKRLFFILSLILLIDRSMYALPDNKDDYILVIHSINFNEVWTQGIYEAINKNFTQEHITVLGEELSIPAIKDTTDVNEKLEILRNKYPTPPKVVVCIGDPAWLLCRPLFDNEWKNVPSIICHSQELVPIKIEYLLKRDLETIEHMALTEDEIKGYNTTRLIQPLFVKETIETIKKLQPELKKIIFICDNRYISLYTKQELSKTIQANYPELKLEVLSTPALSTENLLDSLSIYDQKAGIIYYSWFVFKSSKENHYLIDNMQKMTNSFSLPPVYLLADLNIETGNFAGGHYISENDFSESVITTVRLIWQGTAARDIQTHIGGKPHTYLNYQHLLNHGIEPSRFPPNAIYYQQPPTFFQKYKIHLFSAFAIIILLATIAVLRFRLYIQKLKQEDERREKEKAEEANRLKSAFLANMSHEIRTPLNAIVGFSNLIAHSESPEDTAEFCNIIETNNELLLQLVNDILDLSKIEAGQLDFTFSNINVSSLFTTLAQTFKSRTKEEVTLECSTPVHPCFIYSEKTRLTQVITNFLTNACKFTFRGTIRMGYEEIEGGLRFYVSDTGKGISKENLPHVFERFAKFDNFIQGTGLGLSICLTIVKRLNGEIGVESEEGKGSTFWFTIPCEVHHKDIVISESRQ
;
A
#
# COMPACT_ATOMS: atom_id res chain seq x y z
N MET A 1 17.10 -40.71 33.10
CA MET A 1 16.68 -42.12 33.06
C MET A 1 15.18 -42.31 32.89
N LYS A 2 14.27 -41.71 33.65
CA LYS A 2 12.81 -41.93 33.49
C LYS A 2 12.22 -41.48 32.11
N ARG A 3 12.75 -40.43 31.48
CA ARG A 3 12.31 -39.98 30.14
C ARG A 3 12.82 -40.88 29.00
N LEU A 4 13.99 -41.48 29.16
CA LEU A 4 14.54 -42.43 28.19
C LEU A 4 13.78 -43.77 28.19
N PHE A 5 13.31 -44.18 29.38
CA PHE A 5 12.46 -45.39 29.52
C PHE A 5 11.08 -45.19 28.93
N PHE A 6 10.54 -43.98 29.00
CA PHE A 6 9.23 -43.68 28.42
C PHE A 6 9.28 -43.62 26.87
N ILE A 7 10.37 -43.10 26.29
CA ILE A 7 10.59 -43.08 24.85
C ILE A 7 10.86 -44.51 24.32
N LEU A 8 11.66 -45.33 25.04
CA LEU A 8 11.86 -46.74 24.67
C LEU A 8 10.57 -47.57 24.80
N SER A 9 9.73 -47.29 25.80
CA SER A 9 8.41 -47.98 25.94
C SER A 9 7.40 -47.54 24.87
N LEU A 10 7.51 -46.26 24.38
CA LEU A 10 6.67 -45.78 23.28
C LEU A 10 7.11 -46.37 21.93
N ILE A 11 8.41 -46.53 21.72
CA ILE A 11 8.98 -47.19 20.52
C ILE A 11 8.61 -48.69 20.50
N LEU A 12 8.65 -49.37 21.65
CA LEU A 12 8.22 -50.76 21.77
C LEU A 12 6.71 -50.98 21.65
N LEU A 13 5.91 -49.93 21.91
CA LEU A 13 4.46 -49.93 21.69
C LEU A 13 4.09 -49.65 20.22
N ILE A 14 4.87 -48.86 19.52
CA ILE A 14 4.70 -48.59 18.07
C ILE A 14 5.04 -49.83 17.25
N ASP A 15 6.09 -50.56 17.62
CA ASP A 15 6.48 -51.78 16.91
C ASP A 15 5.52 -52.96 17.06
N ARG A 16 4.72 -52.99 18.12
CA ARG A 16 3.65 -54.01 18.29
C ARG A 16 2.35 -53.69 17.58
N SER A 17 2.08 -52.45 17.23
CA SER A 17 0.85 -52.07 16.48
C SER A 17 0.94 -52.37 14.98
N MET A 18 2.15 -52.59 14.43
CA MET A 18 2.34 -52.95 13.02
C MET A 18 2.05 -54.43 12.70
N TYR A 19 1.84 -55.31 13.70
CA TYR A 19 1.62 -56.72 13.49
C TYR A 19 0.39 -57.26 14.28
N ALA A 20 -0.56 -56.41 14.60
CA ALA A 20 -1.83 -56.92 15.11
C ALA A 20 -2.54 -57.63 13.95
N LEU A 21 -2.58 -58.96 14.00
CA LEU A 21 -3.47 -59.76 13.14
C LEU A 21 -4.90 -59.29 13.36
N PRO A 22 -5.70 -59.09 12.30
CA PRO A 22 -7.09 -58.68 12.46
C PRO A 22 -7.82 -59.76 13.29
N ASP A 23 -8.59 -59.34 14.29
CA ASP A 23 -9.58 -60.23 14.90
C ASP A 23 -10.50 -60.76 13.81
N ASN A 24 -10.81 -62.03 13.85
CA ASN A 24 -11.41 -62.91 12.84
C ASN A 24 -12.73 -62.41 12.20
N LYS A 25 -13.04 -61.11 12.13
CA LYS A 25 -14.34 -60.57 11.65
C LYS A 25 -14.29 -59.30 10.79
N ASP A 26 -13.19 -58.59 10.72
CA ASP A 26 -13.18 -57.31 10.00
C ASP A 26 -12.66 -57.44 8.58
N ASP A 27 -13.37 -56.86 7.61
CA ASP A 27 -12.94 -56.65 6.23
C ASP A 27 -11.64 -55.82 6.21
N TYR A 28 -10.64 -56.23 5.47
CA TYR A 28 -9.36 -55.52 5.35
C TYR A 28 -8.87 -55.48 3.91
N ILE A 29 -7.99 -54.49 3.64
CA ILE A 29 -7.24 -54.39 2.39
C ILE A 29 -5.83 -54.96 2.59
N LEU A 30 -5.43 -55.87 1.71
CA LEU A 30 -4.07 -56.42 1.70
C LEU A 30 -3.27 -55.87 0.55
N VAL A 31 -2.17 -55.17 0.84
CA VAL A 31 -1.21 -54.66 -0.15
C VAL A 31 -0.02 -55.58 -0.18
N ILE A 32 0.26 -56.14 -1.34
CA ILE A 32 1.35 -57.14 -1.54
C ILE A 32 2.44 -56.50 -2.43
N HIS A 33 3.61 -56.38 -1.90
CA HIS A 33 4.79 -55.81 -2.60
C HIS A 33 5.64 -56.91 -3.25
N SER A 34 5.97 -56.72 -4.53
CA SER A 34 6.87 -57.62 -5.25
C SER A 34 8.31 -57.60 -4.73
N ILE A 35 8.76 -56.42 -4.28
CA ILE A 35 10.14 -56.18 -3.81
C ILE A 35 10.09 -55.90 -2.31
N ASN A 36 10.76 -54.87 -1.81
CA ASN A 36 10.74 -54.49 -0.42
C ASN A 36 10.01 -53.14 -0.25
N PHE A 37 9.61 -52.80 1.00
CA PHE A 37 8.95 -51.58 1.34
C PHE A 37 9.80 -50.30 1.15
N ASN A 38 11.12 -50.43 1.02
CA ASN A 38 12.05 -49.33 0.90
C ASN A 38 12.13 -48.76 -0.53
N GLU A 39 11.52 -49.41 -1.50
CA GLU A 39 11.39 -48.87 -2.84
C GLU A 39 10.39 -47.73 -2.87
N VAL A 40 10.81 -46.57 -3.35
CA VAL A 40 10.05 -45.34 -3.30
C VAL A 40 8.64 -45.48 -3.86
N TRP A 41 8.53 -46.10 -5.04
CA TRP A 41 7.23 -46.29 -5.72
C TRP A 41 6.33 -47.33 -5.06
N THR A 42 6.88 -48.34 -4.36
CA THR A 42 6.08 -49.33 -3.63
C THR A 42 5.60 -48.76 -2.30
N GLN A 43 6.47 -48.02 -1.60
CA GLN A 43 6.16 -47.36 -0.35
C GLN A 43 5.07 -46.30 -0.52
N GLY A 44 5.17 -45.46 -1.55
CA GLY A 44 4.22 -44.37 -1.76
C GLY A 44 2.80 -44.84 -2.02
N ILE A 45 2.61 -45.91 -2.83
CA ILE A 45 1.29 -46.51 -3.04
C ILE A 45 0.72 -47.06 -1.72
N TYR A 46 1.54 -47.78 -0.95
CA TYR A 46 1.11 -48.33 0.35
C TYR A 46 0.73 -47.22 1.32
N GLU A 47 1.59 -46.22 1.49
CA GLU A 47 1.33 -45.07 2.37
C GLU A 47 0.08 -44.31 1.96
N ALA A 48 -0.14 -44.12 0.67
CA ALA A 48 -1.30 -43.45 0.14
C ALA A 48 -2.60 -44.23 0.43
N ILE A 49 -2.61 -45.55 0.22
CA ILE A 49 -3.76 -46.42 0.57
C ILE A 49 -3.96 -46.39 2.08
N ASN A 50 -2.92 -46.63 2.86
CA ASN A 50 -2.99 -46.67 4.32
C ASN A 50 -3.56 -45.37 4.90
N LYS A 51 -3.03 -44.23 4.48
CA LYS A 51 -3.46 -42.90 4.91
C LYS A 51 -4.95 -42.65 4.61
N ASN A 52 -5.41 -43.00 3.41
CA ASN A 52 -6.78 -42.73 2.99
C ASN A 52 -7.81 -43.64 3.68
N PHE A 53 -7.54 -44.94 3.75
CA PHE A 53 -8.50 -45.91 4.23
C PHE A 53 -8.50 -46.07 5.76
N THR A 54 -7.34 -45.85 6.42
CA THR A 54 -7.30 -45.84 7.90
C THR A 54 -8.11 -44.68 8.49
N GLN A 55 -8.17 -43.53 7.80
CA GLN A 55 -9.06 -42.44 8.20
C GLN A 55 -10.54 -42.81 8.14
N GLU A 56 -10.90 -43.77 7.30
CA GLU A 56 -12.24 -44.34 7.17
C GLU A 56 -12.46 -45.57 8.09
N HIS A 57 -11.56 -45.85 9.03
CA HIS A 57 -11.56 -46.98 9.95
C HIS A 57 -11.46 -48.36 9.23
N ILE A 58 -10.82 -48.38 8.06
CA ILE A 58 -10.57 -49.61 7.29
C ILE A 58 -9.15 -50.07 7.58
N THR A 59 -8.99 -51.34 7.94
CA THR A 59 -7.68 -51.92 8.20
C THR A 59 -6.91 -52.13 6.89
N VAL A 60 -5.70 -51.64 6.82
CA VAL A 60 -4.78 -51.83 5.68
C VAL A 60 -3.57 -52.61 6.17
N LEU A 61 -3.29 -53.75 5.56
CA LEU A 61 -2.15 -54.61 5.88
C LEU A 61 -1.17 -54.65 4.70
N GLY A 62 0.10 -54.63 5.00
CA GLY A 62 1.18 -54.72 3.98
C GLY A 62 1.92 -56.03 4.10
N GLU A 63 2.28 -56.63 2.94
CA GLU A 63 3.09 -57.85 2.86
C GLU A 63 4.18 -57.73 1.83
N GLU A 64 5.37 -58.16 2.17
CA GLU A 64 6.54 -58.11 1.32
C GLU A 64 6.95 -59.51 0.84
N LEU A 65 6.96 -59.68 -0.47
CA LEU A 65 7.34 -60.99 -1.06
C LEU A 65 8.86 -61.11 -1.22
N SER A 66 9.58 -60.01 -1.37
CA SER A 66 11.03 -60.02 -1.65
C SER A 66 11.39 -60.95 -2.82
N ILE A 67 10.63 -60.87 -3.92
CA ILE A 67 10.81 -61.81 -5.07
C ILE A 67 12.24 -61.88 -5.58
N PRO A 68 13.03 -60.80 -5.61
CA PRO A 68 14.43 -60.91 -5.98
C PRO A 68 15.29 -61.81 -5.09
N ALA A 69 14.86 -62.12 -3.87
CA ALA A 69 15.55 -63.03 -2.97
C ALA A 69 15.12 -64.51 -3.13
N ILE A 70 14.01 -64.75 -3.81
CA ILE A 70 13.47 -66.10 -4.10
C ILE A 70 14.38 -66.81 -5.12
N LYS A 71 14.83 -68.02 -4.81
CA LYS A 71 15.79 -68.74 -5.65
C LYS A 71 15.09 -69.73 -6.60
N ASP A 72 14.07 -70.40 -6.11
CA ASP A 72 13.40 -71.46 -6.85
C ASP A 72 11.93 -71.61 -6.41
N THR A 73 11.23 -72.59 -6.98
CA THR A 73 9.82 -72.84 -6.69
C THR A 73 9.59 -73.36 -5.27
N THR A 74 10.59 -73.89 -4.56
CA THR A 74 10.48 -74.31 -3.16
C THR A 74 10.29 -73.10 -2.26
N ASP A 75 11.10 -72.07 -2.46
CA ASP A 75 10.99 -70.77 -1.76
C ASP A 75 9.62 -70.13 -2.03
N VAL A 76 9.11 -70.25 -3.27
CA VAL A 76 7.74 -69.77 -3.62
C VAL A 76 6.69 -70.47 -2.79
N ASN A 77 6.76 -71.80 -2.71
CA ASN A 77 5.76 -72.57 -1.94
C ASN A 77 5.81 -72.25 -0.44
N GLU A 78 6.99 -72.04 0.11
CA GLU A 78 7.17 -71.61 1.50
C GLU A 78 6.51 -70.21 1.74
N LYS A 79 6.73 -69.26 0.83
CA LYS A 79 6.08 -67.94 0.91
C LYS A 79 4.56 -68.03 0.84
N LEU A 80 4.02 -68.91 -0.04
CA LEU A 80 2.58 -69.10 -0.15
C LEU A 80 1.98 -69.73 1.13
N GLU A 81 2.70 -70.67 1.77
CA GLU A 81 2.29 -71.25 3.06
C GLU A 81 2.30 -70.19 4.18
N ILE A 82 3.31 -69.32 4.21
CA ILE A 82 3.33 -68.21 5.17
C ILE A 82 2.11 -67.32 4.97
N LEU A 83 1.78 -66.95 3.74
CA LEU A 83 0.60 -66.14 3.44
C LEU A 83 -0.71 -66.82 3.85
N ARG A 84 -0.89 -68.12 3.57
CA ARG A 84 -2.07 -68.90 3.99
C ARG A 84 -2.26 -68.87 5.50
N ASN A 85 -1.19 -69.12 6.23
CA ASN A 85 -1.21 -69.16 7.69
C ASN A 85 -1.46 -67.80 8.32
N LYS A 86 -0.91 -66.74 7.71
CA LYS A 86 -1.04 -65.38 8.20
C LYS A 86 -2.39 -64.76 7.89
N TYR A 87 -2.99 -65.14 6.76
CA TYR A 87 -4.26 -64.58 6.28
C TYR A 87 -5.31 -65.70 6.09
N PRO A 88 -5.76 -66.36 7.17
CA PRO A 88 -6.73 -67.48 7.08
C PRO A 88 -8.11 -66.99 6.63
N THR A 89 -8.46 -65.72 6.90
CA THR A 89 -9.66 -65.06 6.37
C THR A 89 -9.24 -64.30 5.11
N PRO A 90 -9.87 -64.55 3.96
CA PRO A 90 -9.54 -63.83 2.74
C PRO A 90 -9.71 -62.32 2.88
N PRO A 91 -8.81 -61.49 2.33
CA PRO A 91 -8.96 -60.03 2.31
C PRO A 91 -10.15 -59.65 1.45
N LYS A 92 -10.75 -58.47 1.75
CA LYS A 92 -11.85 -57.94 0.94
C LYS A 92 -11.33 -57.39 -0.40
N VAL A 93 -10.10 -56.86 -0.43
CA VAL A 93 -9.41 -56.35 -1.62
C VAL A 93 -7.93 -56.70 -1.51
N VAL A 94 -7.35 -57.18 -2.57
CA VAL A 94 -5.87 -57.35 -2.71
C VAL A 94 -5.32 -56.34 -3.68
N VAL A 95 -4.30 -55.61 -3.29
CA VAL A 95 -3.51 -54.72 -4.17
C VAL A 95 -2.14 -55.31 -4.38
N CYS A 96 -1.87 -55.84 -5.57
CA CYS A 96 -0.55 -56.35 -5.95
C CYS A 96 0.28 -55.26 -6.59
N ILE A 97 1.39 -54.87 -5.98
CA ILE A 97 2.31 -53.89 -6.53
C ILE A 97 3.35 -54.63 -7.41
N GLY A 98 3.18 -54.48 -8.72
CA GLY A 98 3.89 -55.19 -9.77
C GLY A 98 3.27 -56.54 -10.15
N ASP A 99 3.33 -56.88 -11.44
CA ASP A 99 2.87 -58.18 -11.95
C ASP A 99 3.48 -59.39 -11.20
N PRO A 100 4.77 -59.34 -10.76
CA PRO A 100 5.36 -60.43 -10.01
C PRO A 100 4.62 -60.81 -8.74
N ALA A 101 4.05 -59.83 -8.02
CA ALA A 101 3.30 -60.10 -6.81
C ALA A 101 2.03 -60.90 -7.12
N TRP A 102 1.30 -60.51 -8.17
CA TRP A 102 0.11 -61.21 -8.59
C TRP A 102 0.40 -62.61 -9.10
N LEU A 103 1.45 -62.75 -9.97
CA LEU A 103 1.85 -64.05 -10.50
C LEU A 103 2.26 -65.03 -9.41
N LEU A 104 2.99 -64.60 -8.38
CA LEU A 104 3.38 -65.44 -7.25
C LEU A 104 2.16 -65.82 -6.42
N CYS A 105 1.21 -64.93 -6.20
CA CYS A 105 0.01 -65.16 -5.42
C CYS A 105 -1.11 -65.89 -6.22
N ARG A 106 -0.93 -66.11 -7.54
CA ARG A 106 -1.95 -66.78 -8.39
C ARG A 106 -2.50 -68.07 -7.81
N PRO A 107 -1.69 -68.98 -7.19
CA PRO A 107 -2.21 -70.19 -6.56
C PRO A 107 -3.23 -69.92 -5.40
N LEU A 108 -3.12 -68.76 -4.73
CA LEU A 108 -4.11 -68.36 -3.72
C LEU A 108 -5.40 -67.91 -4.40
N PHE A 109 -5.35 -67.17 -5.50
CA PHE A 109 -6.52 -66.79 -6.28
C PHE A 109 -7.22 -67.94 -6.97
N ASP A 110 -6.52 -69.03 -7.24
CA ASP A 110 -7.06 -70.28 -7.76
C ASP A 110 -7.87 -71.03 -6.66
N ASN A 111 -7.48 -70.86 -5.40
CA ASN A 111 -7.99 -71.67 -4.26
C ASN A 111 -8.62 -70.77 -3.17
N GLU A 112 -7.85 -70.38 -2.14
CA GLU A 112 -8.35 -69.77 -0.89
C GLU A 112 -8.94 -68.39 -1.12
N TRP A 113 -8.42 -67.63 -2.07
CA TRP A 113 -8.87 -66.28 -2.41
C TRP A 113 -9.72 -66.27 -3.69
N LYS A 114 -10.33 -67.38 -4.02
CA LYS A 114 -11.19 -67.45 -5.19
C LYS A 114 -12.30 -66.40 -5.11
N ASN A 115 -12.40 -65.59 -6.16
CA ASN A 115 -13.30 -64.43 -6.26
C ASN A 115 -12.90 -63.19 -5.43
N VAL A 116 -11.84 -63.19 -4.65
CA VAL A 116 -11.34 -61.99 -4.01
C VAL A 116 -10.95 -61.00 -5.11
N PRO A 117 -11.48 -59.77 -5.07
CA PRO A 117 -11.11 -58.76 -6.04
C PRO A 117 -9.64 -58.34 -5.86
N SER A 118 -8.92 -58.24 -6.97
CA SER A 118 -7.52 -57.80 -6.96
C SER A 118 -7.25 -56.72 -7.97
N ILE A 119 -6.21 -55.91 -7.67
CA ILE A 119 -5.70 -54.86 -8.51
C ILE A 119 -4.22 -55.11 -8.75
N ILE A 120 -3.78 -55.10 -10.00
CA ILE A 120 -2.35 -55.15 -10.34
C ILE A 120 -1.89 -53.71 -10.65
N CYS A 121 -1.03 -53.18 -9.83
CA CYS A 121 -0.41 -51.85 -10.02
C CYS A 121 0.91 -52.00 -10.79
N HIS A 122 1.30 -50.99 -11.56
CA HIS A 122 2.49 -50.99 -12.42
C HIS A 122 2.55 -52.20 -13.37
N SER A 123 1.39 -52.64 -13.86
CA SER A 123 1.27 -53.78 -14.73
C SER A 123 1.93 -53.53 -16.10
N GLN A 124 2.63 -54.52 -16.57
CA GLN A 124 3.23 -54.54 -17.91
C GLN A 124 2.28 -55.17 -18.93
N GLU A 125 2.52 -54.93 -20.21
CA GLU A 125 1.73 -55.54 -21.27
C GLU A 125 1.96 -57.05 -21.37
N LEU A 126 3.22 -57.48 -21.17
CA LEU A 126 3.65 -58.88 -21.22
C LEU A 126 4.13 -59.36 -19.86
N VAL A 127 3.72 -60.56 -19.49
CA VAL A 127 4.15 -61.26 -18.26
C VAL A 127 4.62 -62.68 -18.55
N PRO A 128 5.49 -63.26 -17.72
CA PRO A 128 5.91 -64.64 -17.84
C PRO A 128 4.76 -65.62 -17.66
N ILE A 129 4.64 -66.59 -18.53
CA ILE A 129 3.57 -67.64 -18.44
C ILE A 129 3.80 -68.52 -17.21
N LYS A 130 5.05 -68.78 -16.84
CA LYS A 130 5.43 -69.66 -15.74
C LYS A 130 6.28 -68.95 -14.72
N ILE A 131 6.13 -69.33 -13.45
CA ILE A 131 6.87 -68.74 -12.33
C ILE A 131 8.39 -68.90 -12.46
N GLU A 132 8.86 -70.01 -13.06
CA GLU A 132 10.28 -70.25 -13.26
C GLU A 132 10.93 -69.15 -14.13
N TYR A 133 10.18 -68.58 -15.10
CA TYR A 133 10.68 -67.46 -15.93
C TYR A 133 10.66 -66.14 -15.16
N LEU A 134 9.72 -65.99 -14.22
CA LEU A 134 9.72 -64.83 -13.31
C LEU A 134 10.99 -64.82 -12.43
N LEU A 135 11.44 -65.98 -11.99
CA LEU A 135 12.58 -66.11 -11.10
C LEU A 135 13.93 -66.06 -11.86
N LYS A 136 13.93 -66.27 -13.19
CA LYS A 136 15.14 -66.16 -14.01
C LYS A 136 15.61 -64.71 -14.05
N ARG A 137 16.89 -64.51 -13.84
CA ARG A 137 17.55 -63.20 -13.73
C ARG A 137 18.44 -62.86 -14.89
N ASP A 138 18.63 -63.83 -15.77
CA ASP A 138 19.45 -63.80 -16.97
C ASP A 138 18.64 -64.38 -18.12
N LEU A 139 17.67 -63.59 -18.57
CA LEU A 139 16.85 -63.93 -19.72
C LEU A 139 17.49 -63.31 -20.97
N GLU A 140 17.69 -64.09 -21.99
CA GLU A 140 18.22 -63.64 -23.29
C GLU A 140 17.11 -63.17 -24.21
N THR A 141 15.93 -63.75 -24.09
CA THR A 141 14.78 -63.49 -24.99
C THR A 141 13.50 -63.37 -24.18
N ILE A 142 12.46 -62.75 -24.80
CA ILE A 142 11.10 -62.67 -24.24
C ILE A 142 10.20 -63.82 -24.66
N GLU A 143 10.78 -64.94 -25.09
CA GLU A 143 10.06 -66.18 -25.33
C GLU A 143 9.38 -66.63 -24.01
N HIS A 144 8.22 -67.27 -24.10
CA HIS A 144 7.41 -67.68 -22.93
C HIS A 144 6.72 -66.51 -22.17
N MET A 145 6.51 -65.39 -22.81
CA MET A 145 5.65 -64.33 -22.31
C MET A 145 4.24 -64.42 -22.91
N ALA A 146 3.25 -64.03 -22.19
CA ALA A 146 1.87 -63.85 -22.64
C ALA A 146 1.39 -62.44 -22.36
N LEU A 147 0.32 -62.03 -23.05
CA LEU A 147 -0.38 -60.79 -22.72
C LEU A 147 -0.97 -60.90 -21.32
N THR A 148 -0.73 -59.93 -20.49
CA THR A 148 -1.25 -59.85 -19.12
C THR A 148 -2.75 -59.94 -19.10
N GLU A 149 -3.44 -59.32 -20.06
CA GLU A 149 -4.88 -59.37 -20.26
C GLU A 149 -5.41 -60.81 -20.39
N ASP A 150 -4.67 -61.69 -21.09
CA ASP A 150 -5.06 -63.08 -21.26
C ASP A 150 -4.83 -63.90 -19.98
N GLU A 151 -3.75 -63.61 -19.25
CA GLU A 151 -3.42 -64.32 -18.01
C GLU A 151 -4.37 -63.99 -16.84
N ILE A 152 -4.92 -62.77 -16.79
CA ILE A 152 -5.90 -62.39 -15.74
C ILE A 152 -7.35 -62.76 -16.10
N LYS A 153 -7.59 -63.22 -17.34
CA LYS A 153 -8.92 -63.59 -17.79
C LYS A 153 -9.48 -64.74 -16.96
N GLY A 154 -10.67 -64.49 -16.41
CA GLY A 154 -11.32 -65.45 -15.49
C GLY A 154 -11.17 -65.15 -14.01
N TYR A 155 -10.27 -64.27 -13.63
CA TYR A 155 -10.12 -63.77 -12.27
C TYR A 155 -10.93 -62.50 -12.05
N ASN A 156 -11.25 -62.21 -10.76
CA ASN A 156 -11.83 -60.92 -10.38
C ASN A 156 -10.69 -59.90 -10.22
N THR A 157 -10.07 -59.57 -11.30
CA THR A 157 -8.85 -58.74 -11.33
C THR A 157 -8.95 -57.62 -12.33
N THR A 158 -8.51 -56.42 -11.94
CA THR A 158 -8.26 -55.31 -12.83
C THR A 158 -6.78 -54.90 -12.77
N ARG A 159 -6.31 -54.10 -13.71
CA ARG A 159 -4.94 -53.63 -13.75
C ARG A 159 -4.82 -52.15 -14.05
N LEU A 160 -3.85 -51.54 -13.43
CA LEU A 160 -3.41 -50.18 -13.67
C LEU A 160 -2.05 -50.22 -14.40
N ILE A 161 -2.06 -49.70 -15.60
CA ILE A 161 -0.88 -49.72 -16.47
C ILE A 161 -0.05 -48.47 -16.23
N GLN A 162 1.27 -48.66 -16.20
CA GLN A 162 2.24 -47.57 -16.28
C GLN A 162 3.02 -47.71 -17.60
N PRO A 163 2.58 -47.02 -18.66
CA PRO A 163 3.25 -47.08 -19.96
C PRO A 163 4.65 -46.49 -19.89
N LEU A 164 5.51 -46.99 -20.74
CA LEU A 164 6.83 -46.41 -20.96
C LEU A 164 6.77 -45.35 -22.06
N PHE A 165 6.98 -44.10 -21.68
CA PHE A 165 6.96 -42.95 -22.63
C PHE A 165 8.34 -42.74 -23.24
N VAL A 166 8.82 -43.76 -23.94
CA VAL A 166 10.18 -43.81 -24.51
C VAL A 166 10.40 -42.73 -25.54
N LYS A 167 9.43 -42.52 -26.43
CA LYS A 167 9.49 -41.49 -27.49
C LYS A 167 9.59 -40.09 -26.89
N GLU A 168 8.71 -39.75 -25.98
CA GLU A 168 8.65 -38.44 -25.34
C GLU A 168 9.88 -38.14 -24.50
N THR A 169 10.44 -39.18 -23.86
CA THR A 169 11.72 -39.07 -23.12
C THR A 169 12.87 -38.78 -24.08
N ILE A 170 12.99 -39.52 -25.21
CA ILE A 170 14.03 -39.26 -26.23
C ILE A 170 13.88 -37.87 -26.84
N GLU A 171 12.65 -37.41 -27.12
CA GLU A 171 12.40 -36.05 -27.61
C GLU A 171 12.86 -35.00 -26.58
N THR A 172 12.62 -35.24 -25.29
CA THR A 172 13.11 -34.39 -24.21
C THR A 172 14.65 -34.35 -24.17
N ILE A 173 15.31 -35.52 -24.29
CA ILE A 173 16.77 -35.60 -24.33
C ILE A 173 17.33 -34.85 -25.54
N LYS A 174 16.76 -35.05 -26.75
CA LYS A 174 17.17 -34.34 -27.99
C LYS A 174 17.04 -32.83 -27.86
N LYS A 175 15.99 -32.34 -27.18
CA LYS A 175 15.81 -30.90 -26.95
C LYS A 175 16.86 -30.33 -25.99
N LEU A 176 17.18 -31.08 -24.94
CA LEU A 176 18.20 -30.69 -23.95
C LEU A 176 19.63 -30.85 -24.49
N GLN A 177 19.87 -31.90 -25.32
CA GLN A 177 21.16 -32.25 -25.91
C GLN A 177 21.04 -32.29 -27.43
N PRO A 178 21.10 -31.16 -28.17
CA PRO A 178 20.89 -31.11 -29.63
C PRO A 178 21.94 -31.91 -30.43
N GLU A 179 23.14 -32.17 -29.85
CA GLU A 179 24.19 -32.95 -30.49
C GLU A 179 24.11 -34.45 -30.18
N LEU A 180 22.97 -34.93 -29.67
CA LEU A 180 22.73 -36.31 -29.32
C LEU A 180 23.02 -37.26 -30.51
N LYS A 181 23.89 -38.27 -30.32
CA LYS A 181 24.27 -39.28 -31.34
C LYS A 181 23.94 -40.69 -30.90
N LYS A 182 23.85 -40.96 -29.61
CA LYS A 182 23.58 -42.27 -29.07
C LYS A 182 22.77 -42.23 -27.78
N ILE A 183 22.00 -43.28 -27.56
CA ILE A 183 21.34 -43.58 -26.29
C ILE A 183 22.04 -44.73 -25.60
N ILE A 184 22.39 -44.52 -24.36
CA ILE A 184 22.97 -45.53 -23.47
C ILE A 184 21.86 -46.00 -22.54
N PHE A 185 21.50 -47.27 -22.58
CA PHE A 185 20.47 -47.85 -21.74
C PHE A 185 21.07 -48.74 -20.65
N ILE A 186 20.88 -48.37 -19.39
CA ILE A 186 21.37 -49.10 -18.22
C ILE A 186 20.24 -49.96 -17.68
N CYS A 187 20.41 -51.28 -17.71
CA CYS A 187 19.39 -52.20 -17.23
C CYS A 187 20.02 -53.52 -16.71
N ASP A 188 19.19 -54.32 -16.07
CA ASP A 188 19.49 -55.73 -15.80
C ASP A 188 18.79 -56.65 -16.83
N ASN A 189 18.95 -57.96 -16.69
CA ASN A 189 18.39 -58.96 -17.60
C ASN A 189 17.14 -59.68 -17.03
N ARG A 190 16.41 -59.04 -16.11
CA ARG A 190 15.07 -59.53 -15.70
C ARG A 190 14.05 -59.29 -16.82
N TYR A 191 12.94 -60.01 -16.81
CA TYR A 191 11.93 -59.91 -17.86
C TYR A 191 11.43 -58.48 -18.09
N ILE A 192 11.23 -57.67 -17.02
CA ILE A 192 10.80 -56.28 -17.09
C ILE A 192 11.81 -55.44 -17.90
N SER A 193 13.07 -55.62 -17.62
CA SER A 193 14.14 -54.89 -18.30
C SER A 193 14.29 -55.32 -19.76
N LEU A 194 14.11 -56.61 -20.07
CA LEU A 194 14.12 -57.10 -21.47
C LEU A 194 12.96 -56.52 -22.28
N TYR A 195 11.76 -56.43 -21.70
CA TYR A 195 10.62 -55.81 -22.34
C TYR A 195 10.91 -54.34 -22.65
N THR A 196 11.41 -53.59 -21.67
CA THR A 196 11.77 -52.16 -21.84
C THR A 196 12.88 -51.97 -22.88
N LYS A 197 13.89 -52.83 -22.89
CA LYS A 197 14.98 -52.84 -23.91
C LYS A 197 14.42 -53.03 -25.31
N GLN A 198 13.46 -53.94 -25.49
CA GLN A 198 12.83 -54.21 -26.78
C GLN A 198 12.02 -53.01 -27.26
N GLU A 199 11.19 -52.42 -26.39
CA GLU A 199 10.39 -51.23 -26.71
C GLU A 199 11.28 -50.02 -27.04
N LEU A 200 12.36 -49.82 -26.29
CA LEU A 200 13.35 -48.78 -26.59
C LEU A 200 14.01 -49.00 -27.96
N SER A 201 14.43 -50.25 -28.24
CA SER A 201 15.02 -50.59 -29.53
C SER A 201 14.07 -50.36 -30.69
N LYS A 202 12.83 -50.84 -30.61
CA LYS A 202 11.77 -50.62 -31.61
C LYS A 202 11.54 -49.14 -31.85
N THR A 203 11.40 -48.37 -30.76
CA THR A 203 11.13 -46.92 -30.83
C THR A 203 12.28 -46.16 -31.50
N ILE A 204 13.54 -46.49 -31.17
CA ILE A 204 14.72 -45.87 -31.78
C ILE A 204 14.79 -46.23 -33.28
N GLN A 205 14.63 -47.49 -33.61
CA GLN A 205 14.67 -47.94 -35.02
C GLN A 205 13.59 -47.28 -35.88
N ALA A 206 12.39 -47.14 -35.33
CA ALA A 206 11.25 -46.57 -36.07
C ALA A 206 11.29 -45.05 -36.20
N ASN A 207 11.72 -44.34 -35.14
CA ASN A 207 11.55 -42.88 -35.08
C ASN A 207 12.91 -42.12 -35.11
N TYR A 208 14.03 -42.74 -34.76
CA TYR A 208 15.34 -42.11 -34.61
C TYR A 208 16.47 -42.95 -35.18
N PRO A 209 16.42 -43.35 -36.46
CA PRO A 209 17.41 -44.25 -37.06
C PRO A 209 18.84 -43.69 -37.05
N GLU A 210 18.97 -42.37 -36.83
CA GLU A 210 20.29 -41.71 -36.68
C GLU A 210 20.94 -41.96 -35.32
N LEU A 211 20.17 -42.39 -34.31
CA LEU A 211 20.68 -42.64 -32.97
C LEU A 211 21.14 -44.08 -32.81
N LYS A 212 22.37 -44.28 -32.29
CA LYS A 212 22.86 -45.60 -31.92
C LYS A 212 22.40 -45.99 -30.52
N LEU A 213 21.77 -47.14 -30.35
CA LEU A 213 21.48 -47.73 -29.05
C LEU A 213 22.65 -48.57 -28.55
N GLU A 214 23.11 -48.29 -27.35
CA GLU A 214 24.13 -49.10 -26.63
C GLU A 214 23.50 -49.52 -25.30
N VAL A 215 23.60 -50.82 -24.97
CA VAL A 215 22.97 -51.37 -23.76
C VAL A 215 24.08 -51.82 -22.82
N LEU A 216 24.04 -51.26 -21.61
CA LEU A 216 24.89 -51.68 -20.49
C LEU A 216 24.04 -52.52 -19.53
N SER A 217 24.29 -53.81 -19.51
CA SER A 217 23.46 -54.74 -18.72
C SER A 217 24.25 -55.76 -17.93
N THR A 218 23.64 -56.22 -16.83
CA THR A 218 24.11 -57.42 -16.08
C THR A 218 23.61 -58.69 -16.78
N PRO A 219 24.30 -59.83 -16.68
CA PRO A 219 25.56 -60.05 -15.98
C PRO A 219 26.82 -59.76 -16.83
N ALA A 220 26.64 -59.18 -18.03
CA ALA A 220 27.75 -58.90 -18.95
C ALA A 220 28.77 -57.90 -18.37
N LEU A 221 28.30 -56.96 -17.55
CA LEU A 221 29.11 -55.95 -16.88
C LEU A 221 29.06 -56.11 -15.35
N SER A 222 30.19 -55.94 -14.67
CA SER A 222 30.22 -55.70 -13.23
C SER A 222 29.82 -54.26 -12.94
N THR A 223 29.50 -53.96 -11.68
CA THR A 223 29.18 -52.58 -11.26
C THR A 223 30.35 -51.62 -11.48
N GLU A 224 31.58 -52.06 -11.18
CA GLU A 224 32.80 -51.31 -11.40
C GLU A 224 32.98 -50.97 -12.90
N ASN A 225 32.84 -51.96 -13.77
CA ASN A 225 32.94 -51.75 -15.21
C ASN A 225 31.84 -50.86 -15.78
N LEU A 226 30.64 -50.90 -15.20
CA LEU A 226 29.56 -49.94 -15.52
C LEU A 226 30.00 -48.51 -15.21
N LEU A 227 30.47 -48.27 -13.98
CA LEU A 227 30.86 -46.93 -13.54
C LEU A 227 32.05 -46.39 -14.36
N ASP A 228 33.04 -47.24 -14.67
CA ASP A 228 34.13 -46.88 -15.56
C ASP A 228 33.64 -46.52 -16.96
N SER A 229 32.68 -47.27 -17.50
CA SER A 229 32.07 -46.99 -18.80
C SER A 229 31.34 -45.67 -18.83
N LEU A 230 30.66 -45.29 -17.74
CA LEU A 230 29.92 -44.04 -17.66
C LEU A 230 30.83 -42.80 -17.72
N SER A 231 32.04 -42.90 -17.20
CA SER A 231 33.01 -41.80 -17.20
C SER A 231 33.58 -41.45 -18.59
N ILE A 232 33.41 -42.34 -19.57
CA ILE A 232 33.94 -42.17 -20.94
C ILE A 232 32.95 -41.41 -21.85
N TYR A 233 31.65 -41.40 -21.54
CA TYR A 233 30.64 -40.79 -22.38
C TYR A 233 30.66 -39.26 -22.26
N ASP A 234 30.51 -38.60 -23.40
CA ASP A 234 30.40 -37.14 -23.52
C ASP A 234 28.93 -36.66 -23.65
N GLN A 235 28.71 -35.36 -23.75
CA GLN A 235 27.40 -34.74 -23.92
C GLN A 235 26.63 -35.14 -25.19
N LYS A 236 27.23 -35.96 -26.08
CA LYS A 236 26.56 -36.54 -27.27
C LYS A 236 25.87 -37.87 -26.95
N ALA A 237 25.98 -38.35 -25.73
CA ALA A 237 25.27 -39.51 -25.23
C ALA A 237 24.11 -39.11 -24.33
N GLY A 238 22.92 -39.65 -24.53
CA GLY A 238 21.80 -39.60 -23.61
C GLY A 238 21.73 -40.90 -22.80
N ILE A 239 21.93 -40.81 -21.50
CA ILE A 239 21.93 -41.98 -20.63
C ILE A 239 20.54 -42.15 -20.03
N ILE A 240 19.96 -43.33 -20.21
CA ILE A 240 18.67 -43.70 -19.61
C ILE A 240 18.94 -44.81 -18.60
N TYR A 241 18.66 -44.53 -17.32
CA TYR A 241 18.72 -45.51 -16.24
C TYR A 241 17.35 -46.14 -16.03
N TYR A 242 17.27 -47.44 -16.01
CA TYR A 242 16.04 -48.17 -15.74
C TYR A 242 16.16 -49.04 -14.48
N SER A 243 17.18 -49.94 -14.44
CA SER A 243 17.40 -50.81 -13.29
C SER A 243 18.84 -51.33 -13.31
N TRP A 244 19.39 -51.66 -12.15
CA TRP A 244 20.69 -52.32 -12.05
C TRP A 244 20.67 -53.29 -10.89
N PHE A 245 20.60 -54.57 -11.21
CA PHE A 245 20.51 -55.65 -10.23
C PHE A 245 21.64 -56.64 -10.44
N VAL A 246 22.58 -56.74 -9.48
CA VAL A 246 23.70 -57.65 -9.54
C VAL A 246 23.57 -58.71 -8.47
N PHE A 247 23.59 -59.97 -8.86
CA PHE A 247 23.65 -61.08 -7.93
C PHE A 247 25.10 -61.51 -7.70
N LYS A 248 25.57 -61.41 -6.46
CA LYS A 248 26.74 -62.20 -6.01
C LYS A 248 26.21 -63.49 -5.41
N SER A 249 26.87 -64.64 -5.79
CA SER A 249 26.56 -65.99 -5.32
C SER A 249 26.90 -66.26 -3.84
N SER A 250 27.35 -65.26 -3.09
CA SER A 250 27.62 -65.32 -1.65
C SER A 250 26.62 -64.48 -0.88
N LYS A 251 26.25 -64.88 0.31
CA LYS A 251 25.18 -64.39 1.21
C LYS A 251 25.23 -62.89 1.59
N GLU A 252 26.11 -62.11 1.02
CA GLU A 252 26.32 -60.72 1.37
C GLU A 252 26.30 -59.85 0.11
N ASN A 253 25.62 -58.75 0.24
CA ASN A 253 25.58 -57.57 -0.61
C ASN A 253 24.55 -57.55 -1.75
N HIS A 254 23.31 -57.26 -1.37
CA HIS A 254 22.49 -56.42 -2.22
C HIS A 254 23.10 -55.00 -2.18
N TYR A 255 23.59 -54.47 -3.30
CA TYR A 255 23.79 -53.03 -3.39
C TYR A 255 22.40 -52.39 -3.21
N LEU A 256 22.26 -51.55 -2.20
CA LEU A 256 21.02 -50.77 -2.00
C LEU A 256 20.79 -50.01 -3.30
N ILE A 257 19.60 -50.13 -3.88
CA ILE A 257 19.23 -49.53 -5.16
C ILE A 257 19.55 -48.02 -5.16
N ASP A 258 19.23 -47.33 -4.06
CA ASP A 258 19.56 -45.91 -3.85
C ASP A 258 21.04 -45.58 -4.04
N ASN A 259 21.93 -46.45 -3.58
CA ASN A 259 23.38 -46.24 -3.75
C ASN A 259 23.79 -46.36 -5.20
N MET A 260 23.23 -47.33 -5.93
CA MET A 260 23.53 -47.50 -7.36
C MET A 260 23.03 -46.31 -8.18
N GLN A 261 21.85 -45.77 -7.88
CA GLN A 261 21.33 -44.57 -8.52
C GLN A 261 22.25 -43.37 -8.31
N LYS A 262 22.69 -43.13 -7.06
CA LYS A 262 23.62 -42.05 -6.72
C LYS A 262 24.98 -42.22 -7.37
N MET A 263 25.52 -43.47 -7.39
CA MET A 263 26.79 -43.76 -8.02
C MET A 263 26.73 -43.55 -9.53
N THR A 264 25.70 -44.05 -10.21
CA THR A 264 25.50 -43.86 -11.65
C THR A 264 25.54 -42.38 -12.03
N ASN A 265 24.84 -41.52 -11.29
CA ASN A 265 24.87 -40.09 -11.53
C ASN A 265 26.22 -39.44 -11.24
N SER A 266 26.91 -39.89 -10.19
CA SER A 266 28.21 -39.30 -9.80
C SER A 266 29.35 -39.62 -10.79
N PHE A 267 29.25 -40.72 -11.50
CA PHE A 267 30.26 -41.15 -12.48
C PHE A 267 29.92 -40.76 -13.93
N SER A 268 28.72 -40.24 -14.18
CA SER A 268 28.29 -39.84 -15.51
C SER A 268 28.59 -38.37 -15.79
N LEU A 269 29.27 -38.06 -16.91
CA LEU A 269 29.43 -36.69 -17.40
C LEU A 269 28.17 -36.14 -18.05
N PRO A 270 27.43 -36.88 -18.94
CA PRO A 270 26.13 -36.46 -19.40
C PRO A 270 25.06 -36.71 -18.34
N PRO A 271 23.93 -35.94 -18.36
CA PRO A 271 22.83 -36.17 -17.44
C PRO A 271 22.17 -37.53 -17.65
N VAL A 272 21.72 -38.15 -16.55
CA VAL A 272 21.05 -39.45 -16.56
C VAL A 272 19.54 -39.25 -16.48
N TYR A 273 18.81 -39.84 -17.43
CA TYR A 273 17.34 -39.72 -17.55
C TYR A 273 16.64 -41.00 -17.08
N LEU A 274 15.32 -40.86 -16.84
CA LEU A 274 14.46 -41.93 -16.34
C LEU A 274 13.28 -42.20 -17.28
N LEU A 275 12.78 -43.44 -17.27
CA LEU A 275 11.51 -43.83 -17.92
C LEU A 275 10.34 -44.01 -16.95
N ALA A 276 10.60 -43.95 -15.65
CA ALA A 276 9.62 -44.03 -14.58
C ALA A 276 10.04 -43.15 -13.42
N ASP A 277 9.13 -42.88 -12.50
CA ASP A 277 9.42 -42.11 -11.29
C ASP A 277 10.25 -42.95 -10.32
N LEU A 278 11.55 -42.71 -10.29
CA LEU A 278 12.49 -43.31 -9.35
C LEU A 278 13.01 -42.28 -8.34
N ASN A 279 12.15 -41.33 -7.93
CA ASN A 279 12.49 -40.25 -7.03
C ASN A 279 13.58 -39.30 -7.57
N ILE A 280 13.20 -38.52 -8.53
CA ILE A 280 14.08 -37.54 -9.19
C ILE A 280 14.73 -36.56 -8.19
N GLU A 281 14.07 -36.26 -7.08
CA GLU A 281 14.57 -35.29 -6.09
C GLU A 281 15.76 -35.83 -5.30
N THR A 282 15.69 -37.07 -4.83
CA THR A 282 16.72 -37.68 -3.98
C THR A 282 17.78 -38.45 -4.80
N GLY A 283 17.36 -39.01 -5.93
CA GLY A 283 18.24 -39.75 -6.84
C GLY A 283 19.16 -38.88 -7.68
N ASN A 284 18.92 -37.56 -7.69
CA ASN A 284 19.71 -36.59 -8.44
C ASN A 284 19.75 -36.82 -9.96
N PHE A 285 18.69 -37.40 -10.52
CA PHE A 285 18.53 -37.63 -11.95
C PHE A 285 18.12 -36.38 -12.72
N ALA A 286 18.39 -36.36 -14.03
CA ALA A 286 17.95 -35.27 -14.90
C ALA A 286 16.42 -35.22 -15.08
N GLY A 287 15.76 -36.37 -15.01
CA GLY A 287 14.32 -36.51 -15.18
C GLY A 287 13.93 -37.34 -16.40
N GLY A 288 12.72 -37.18 -16.87
CA GLY A 288 12.17 -37.93 -18.00
C GLY A 288 10.72 -37.59 -18.26
N HIS A 289 10.02 -38.35 -19.08
CA HIS A 289 8.60 -38.24 -19.31
C HIS A 289 7.88 -39.47 -18.77
N TYR A 290 7.11 -39.33 -17.73
CA TYR A 290 6.45 -40.43 -17.02
C TYR A 290 5.23 -39.96 -16.20
N ILE A 291 4.49 -40.91 -15.63
CA ILE A 291 3.43 -40.66 -14.67
C ILE A 291 4.10 -40.61 -13.28
N SER A 292 3.81 -39.52 -12.52
CA SER A 292 4.34 -39.42 -11.16
C SER A 292 3.70 -40.48 -10.25
N GLU A 293 4.41 -40.84 -9.21
CA GLU A 293 3.91 -41.76 -8.21
C GLU A 293 2.65 -41.25 -7.51
N ASN A 294 2.57 -39.94 -7.27
CA ASN A 294 1.40 -39.32 -6.68
C ASN A 294 0.15 -39.49 -7.55
N ASP A 295 0.26 -39.19 -8.87
CA ASP A 295 -0.87 -39.34 -9.81
C ASP A 295 -1.28 -40.81 -9.93
N PHE A 296 -0.30 -41.72 -9.94
CA PHE A 296 -0.56 -43.15 -10.00
C PHE A 296 -1.26 -43.64 -8.74
N SER A 297 -0.79 -43.26 -7.57
CA SER A 297 -1.38 -43.59 -6.26
C SER A 297 -2.82 -43.10 -6.13
N GLU A 298 -3.15 -41.90 -6.63
CA GLU A 298 -4.53 -41.41 -6.67
C GLU A 298 -5.45 -42.30 -7.50
N SER A 299 -4.96 -42.81 -8.63
CA SER A 299 -5.69 -43.76 -9.47
C SER A 299 -5.90 -45.10 -8.75
N VAL A 300 -4.89 -45.58 -8.03
CA VAL A 300 -4.98 -46.79 -7.21
C VAL A 300 -6.06 -46.62 -6.11
N ILE A 301 -6.00 -45.52 -5.35
CA ILE A 301 -6.96 -45.21 -4.29
C ILE A 301 -8.39 -45.18 -4.85
N THR A 302 -8.57 -44.55 -6.00
CA THR A 302 -9.89 -44.46 -6.65
C THR A 302 -10.40 -45.85 -7.03
N THR A 303 -9.54 -46.69 -7.59
CA THR A 303 -9.88 -48.05 -7.99
C THR A 303 -10.19 -48.94 -6.78
N VAL A 304 -9.36 -48.88 -5.72
CA VAL A 304 -9.59 -49.60 -4.46
C VAL A 304 -10.95 -49.20 -3.87
N ARG A 305 -11.28 -47.91 -3.88
CA ARG A 305 -12.54 -47.39 -3.34
C ARG A 305 -13.75 -47.92 -4.10
N LEU A 306 -13.71 -48.00 -5.43
CA LEU A 306 -14.77 -48.56 -6.24
C LEU A 306 -15.00 -50.04 -5.89
N ILE A 307 -13.92 -50.81 -5.76
CA ILE A 307 -14.00 -52.25 -5.38
C ILE A 307 -14.50 -52.39 -3.95
N TRP A 308 -14.03 -51.60 -3.01
CA TRP A 308 -14.48 -51.64 -1.62
C TRP A 308 -15.99 -51.40 -1.48
N GLN A 309 -16.54 -50.53 -2.36
CA GLN A 309 -17.96 -50.23 -2.46
C GLN A 309 -18.80 -51.29 -3.17
N GLY A 310 -18.15 -52.40 -3.64
CA GLY A 310 -18.85 -53.56 -4.20
C GLY A 310 -18.78 -53.69 -5.72
N THR A 311 -18.04 -52.82 -6.43
CA THR A 311 -17.79 -53.02 -7.87
C THR A 311 -16.83 -54.19 -8.07
N ALA A 312 -17.20 -55.15 -8.93
CA ALA A 312 -16.29 -56.27 -9.23
C ALA A 312 -15.04 -55.74 -9.98
N ALA A 313 -13.87 -56.18 -9.55
CA ALA A 313 -12.60 -55.70 -10.16
C ALA A 313 -12.57 -55.99 -11.67
N ARG A 314 -13.08 -57.15 -12.12
CA ARG A 314 -13.15 -57.51 -13.55
C ARG A 314 -14.02 -56.59 -14.41
N ASP A 315 -14.95 -55.84 -13.79
CA ASP A 315 -15.83 -54.89 -14.50
C ASP A 315 -15.20 -53.51 -14.62
N ILE A 316 -14.09 -53.28 -13.95
CA ILE A 316 -13.29 -52.05 -14.08
C ILE A 316 -12.31 -52.23 -15.22
N GLN A 317 -12.46 -51.42 -16.27
CA GLN A 317 -11.56 -51.52 -17.41
C GLN A 317 -10.13 -51.20 -17.02
N THR A 318 -9.20 -51.95 -17.60
CA THR A 318 -7.78 -51.67 -17.54
C THR A 318 -7.52 -50.23 -18.04
N HIS A 319 -6.83 -49.44 -17.28
CA HIS A 319 -6.55 -48.06 -17.63
C HIS A 319 -5.14 -47.61 -17.20
N ILE A 320 -4.71 -46.49 -17.77
CA ILE A 320 -3.42 -45.87 -17.43
C ILE A 320 -3.59 -45.17 -16.07
N GLY A 321 -2.68 -45.45 -15.13
CA GLY A 321 -2.73 -45.01 -13.74
C GLY A 321 -2.47 -43.53 -13.48
N GLY A 322 -2.64 -42.65 -14.46
CA GLY A 322 -2.44 -41.20 -14.28
C GLY A 322 -2.15 -40.47 -15.58
N LYS A 323 -1.79 -39.20 -15.49
CA LYS A 323 -1.40 -38.40 -16.65
C LYS A 323 0.13 -38.26 -16.71
N PRO A 324 0.75 -38.53 -17.86
CA PRO A 324 2.20 -38.35 -18.01
C PRO A 324 2.56 -36.87 -18.11
N HIS A 325 3.66 -36.53 -17.50
CA HIS A 325 4.29 -35.23 -17.59
C HIS A 325 5.81 -35.36 -17.78
N THR A 326 6.43 -34.31 -18.32
CA THR A 326 7.88 -34.19 -18.33
C THR A 326 8.34 -33.63 -17.00
N TYR A 327 9.07 -34.39 -16.22
CA TYR A 327 9.68 -34.00 -14.95
C TYR A 327 11.17 -33.82 -15.12
N LEU A 328 11.71 -32.67 -14.71
CA LEU A 328 13.13 -32.35 -14.87
C LEU A 328 13.71 -31.75 -13.59
N ASN A 329 14.94 -32.11 -13.27
CA ASN A 329 15.68 -31.51 -12.18
C ASN A 329 16.46 -30.29 -12.69
N TYR A 330 15.98 -29.10 -12.37
CA TYR A 330 16.52 -27.83 -12.85
C TYR A 330 18.01 -27.67 -12.50
N GLN A 331 18.36 -27.90 -11.23
CA GLN A 331 19.73 -27.71 -10.77
C GLN A 331 20.69 -28.78 -11.35
N HIS A 332 20.20 -30.01 -11.48
CA HIS A 332 21.00 -31.09 -12.06
C HIS A 332 21.34 -30.80 -13.53
N LEU A 333 20.39 -30.33 -14.33
CA LEU A 333 20.62 -29.94 -15.71
C LEU A 333 21.65 -28.80 -15.83
N LEU A 334 21.57 -27.79 -14.96
CA LEU A 334 22.56 -26.72 -14.91
C LEU A 334 23.97 -27.23 -14.57
N ASN A 335 24.07 -28.14 -13.59
CA ASN A 335 25.34 -28.70 -13.16
C ASN A 335 26.01 -29.50 -14.28
N HIS A 336 25.22 -30.07 -15.22
CA HIS A 336 25.71 -30.75 -16.41
C HIS A 336 25.88 -29.82 -17.63
N GLY A 337 25.84 -28.51 -17.44
CA GLY A 337 26.12 -27.51 -18.48
C GLY A 337 24.99 -27.31 -19.50
N ILE A 338 23.76 -27.74 -19.22
CA ILE A 338 22.62 -27.52 -20.09
C ILE A 338 22.06 -26.14 -19.82
N GLU A 339 21.97 -25.32 -20.87
CA GLU A 339 21.47 -23.96 -20.78
C GLU A 339 19.95 -23.90 -20.53
N PRO A 340 19.45 -23.00 -19.68
CA PRO A 340 18.02 -22.83 -19.43
C PRO A 340 17.19 -22.53 -20.69
N SER A 341 17.80 -21.96 -21.72
CA SER A 341 17.17 -21.71 -23.03
C SER A 341 16.66 -22.97 -23.73
N ARG A 342 17.23 -24.13 -23.37
CA ARG A 342 16.85 -25.43 -23.91
C ARG A 342 15.79 -26.16 -23.10
N PHE A 343 15.42 -25.61 -21.94
CA PHE A 343 14.49 -26.25 -21.03
C PHE A 343 13.06 -26.21 -21.60
N PRO A 344 12.36 -27.37 -21.66
CA PRO A 344 10.98 -27.39 -22.13
C PRO A 344 10.06 -26.54 -21.26
N PRO A 345 9.27 -25.61 -21.83
CA PRO A 345 8.41 -24.71 -21.06
C PRO A 345 7.26 -25.42 -20.31
N ASN A 346 6.86 -26.60 -20.78
CA ASN A 346 5.76 -27.37 -20.23
C ASN A 346 6.23 -28.47 -19.26
N ALA A 347 7.52 -28.52 -18.92
CA ALA A 347 8.03 -29.47 -17.95
C ALA A 347 7.79 -28.99 -16.51
N ILE A 348 7.61 -29.94 -15.62
CA ILE A 348 7.57 -29.71 -14.17
C ILE A 348 8.99 -29.78 -13.64
N TYR A 349 9.45 -28.69 -13.01
CA TYR A 349 10.83 -28.57 -12.56
C TYR A 349 10.96 -28.79 -11.06
N TYR A 350 11.79 -29.78 -10.68
CA TYR A 350 12.28 -29.95 -9.32
C TYR A 350 13.52 -29.08 -9.08
N GLN A 351 13.75 -28.68 -7.83
CA GLN A 351 14.91 -27.87 -7.41
C GLN A 351 15.10 -26.59 -8.24
N GLN A 352 14.01 -26.04 -8.77
CA GLN A 352 14.05 -24.75 -9.42
C GLN A 352 14.31 -23.65 -8.39
N PRO A 353 15.30 -22.76 -8.62
CA PRO A 353 15.52 -21.65 -7.71
C PRO A 353 14.26 -20.80 -7.62
N PRO A 354 13.91 -20.35 -6.41
CA PRO A 354 12.71 -19.52 -6.24
C PRO A 354 12.82 -18.25 -7.06
N THR A 355 11.75 -17.87 -7.74
CA THR A 355 11.69 -16.60 -8.47
C THR A 355 11.94 -15.43 -7.52
N PHE A 356 12.36 -14.29 -8.08
CA PHE A 356 12.57 -13.06 -7.29
C PHE A 356 11.38 -12.77 -6.35
N PHE A 357 10.16 -12.89 -6.86
CA PHE A 357 8.95 -12.68 -6.07
C PHE A 357 8.76 -13.70 -4.96
N GLN A 358 9.04 -14.97 -5.22
CA GLN A 358 8.96 -16.02 -4.20
C GLN A 358 10.01 -15.83 -3.11
N LYS A 359 11.25 -15.52 -3.50
CA LYS A 359 12.38 -15.30 -2.58
C LYS A 359 12.16 -14.08 -1.69
N TYR A 360 11.64 -12.99 -2.25
CA TYR A 360 11.48 -11.72 -1.53
C TYR A 360 10.03 -11.41 -1.13
N LYS A 361 9.12 -12.37 -1.24
CA LYS A 361 7.70 -12.22 -0.95
C LYS A 361 7.44 -11.49 0.39
N ILE A 362 8.06 -11.96 1.46
CA ILE A 362 7.89 -11.38 2.80
C ILE A 362 8.43 -9.94 2.86
N HIS A 363 9.60 -9.69 2.26
CA HIS A 363 10.22 -8.37 2.23
C HIS A 363 9.41 -7.38 1.40
N LEU A 364 8.83 -7.81 0.29
CA LEU A 364 7.94 -6.99 -0.54
C LEU A 364 6.65 -6.63 0.19
N PHE A 365 6.03 -7.60 0.89
CA PHE A 365 4.86 -7.34 1.71
C PHE A 365 5.16 -6.42 2.88
N SER A 366 6.28 -6.61 3.58
CA SER A 366 6.68 -5.73 4.68
C SER A 366 7.00 -4.32 4.20
N ALA A 367 7.70 -4.16 3.08
CA ALA A 367 7.96 -2.86 2.47
C ALA A 367 6.65 -2.14 2.08
N PHE A 368 5.71 -2.85 1.48
CA PHE A 368 4.40 -2.32 1.13
C PHE A 368 3.60 -1.89 2.37
N ALA A 369 3.61 -2.69 3.43
CA ALA A 369 2.96 -2.36 4.69
C ALA A 369 3.57 -1.10 5.35
N ILE A 370 4.91 -0.96 5.30
CA ILE A 370 5.61 0.22 5.80
C ILE A 370 5.22 1.48 5.00
N ILE A 371 5.14 1.37 3.66
CA ILE A 371 4.72 2.50 2.81
C ILE A 371 3.30 2.95 3.16
N ILE A 372 2.36 2.00 3.35
CA ILE A 372 0.99 2.33 3.77
C ILE A 372 0.99 3.00 5.13
N LEU A 373 1.77 2.49 6.08
CA LEU A 373 1.86 3.08 7.42
C LEU A 373 2.42 4.51 7.36
N LEU A 374 3.48 4.74 6.60
CA LEU A 374 4.05 6.08 6.41
C LEU A 374 3.07 7.03 5.72
N ALA A 375 2.35 6.56 4.70
CA ALA A 375 1.32 7.33 4.03
C ALA A 375 0.17 7.72 4.98
N THR A 376 -0.29 6.79 5.81
CA THR A 376 -1.33 7.08 6.82
C THR A 376 -0.84 8.08 7.86
N ILE A 377 0.39 7.96 8.34
CA ILE A 377 0.99 8.93 9.27
C ILE A 377 1.10 10.31 8.61
N ALA A 378 1.52 10.38 7.35
CA ALA A 378 1.62 11.64 6.61
C ALA A 378 0.24 12.31 6.46
N VAL A 379 -0.80 11.55 6.10
CA VAL A 379 -2.18 12.04 6.00
C VAL A 379 -2.70 12.55 7.36
N LEU A 380 -2.45 11.80 8.44
CA LEU A 380 -2.85 12.21 9.79
C LEU A 380 -2.13 13.50 10.22
N ARG A 381 -0.82 13.60 10.00
CA ARG A 381 -0.06 14.82 10.29
C ARG A 381 -0.56 16.01 9.48
N PHE A 382 -0.85 15.80 8.20
CA PHE A 382 -1.40 16.85 7.34
C PHE A 382 -2.78 17.32 7.84
N ARG A 383 -3.67 16.41 8.23
CA ARG A 383 -4.97 16.75 8.84
C ARG A 383 -4.81 17.57 10.12
N LEU A 384 -3.93 17.15 11.02
CA LEU A 384 -3.64 17.88 12.26
C LEU A 384 -3.07 19.28 11.98
N TYR A 385 -2.18 19.40 10.99
CA TYR A 385 -1.64 20.69 10.56
C TYR A 385 -2.73 21.64 10.05
N ILE A 386 -3.60 21.17 9.16
CA ILE A 386 -4.75 21.95 8.66
C ILE A 386 -5.70 22.36 9.79
N GLN A 387 -5.98 21.45 10.73
CA GLN A 387 -6.82 21.75 11.88
C GLN A 387 -6.21 22.85 12.76
N LYS A 388 -4.89 22.80 12.98
CA LYS A 388 -4.16 23.83 13.74
C LYS A 388 -4.22 25.19 13.04
N LEU A 389 -4.01 25.26 11.73
CA LEU A 389 -4.14 26.50 10.95
C LEU A 389 -5.55 27.11 11.08
N LYS A 390 -6.59 26.28 10.97
CA LYS A 390 -7.97 26.74 11.11
C LYS A 390 -8.25 27.31 12.50
N GLN A 391 -7.75 26.67 13.56
CA GLN A 391 -7.89 27.19 14.93
C GLN A 391 -7.17 28.53 15.13
N GLU A 392 -5.99 28.70 14.52
CA GLU A 392 -5.23 29.96 14.58
C GLU A 392 -5.99 31.10 13.87
N ASP A 393 -6.61 30.82 12.71
CA ASP A 393 -7.42 31.82 12.00
C ASP A 393 -8.66 32.18 12.78
N GLU A 394 -9.41 31.23 13.32
CA GLU A 394 -10.58 31.48 14.18
C GLU A 394 -10.20 32.30 15.41
N ARG A 395 -9.05 32.04 16.01
CA ARG A 395 -8.56 32.82 17.15
C ARG A 395 -8.24 34.25 16.76
N ARG A 396 -7.57 34.48 15.61
CA ARG A 396 -7.25 35.83 15.10
C ARG A 396 -8.51 36.62 14.78
N GLU A 397 -9.51 35.99 14.17
CA GLU A 397 -10.80 36.66 13.91
C GLU A 397 -11.50 37.04 15.19
N LYS A 398 -11.51 36.16 16.19
CA LYS A 398 -12.09 36.43 17.49
C LYS A 398 -11.38 37.58 18.20
N GLU A 399 -10.04 37.59 18.22
CA GLU A 399 -9.26 38.69 18.82
C GLU A 399 -9.57 40.03 18.15
N LYS A 400 -9.65 40.09 16.81
CA LYS A 400 -10.04 41.31 16.07
C LYS A 400 -11.46 41.76 16.40
N ALA A 401 -12.40 40.83 16.49
CA ALA A 401 -13.80 41.16 16.84
C ALA A 401 -13.93 41.69 18.27
N GLU A 402 -13.18 41.10 19.22
CA GLU A 402 -13.17 41.56 20.62
C GLU A 402 -12.55 42.96 20.75
N GLU A 403 -11.46 43.24 20.02
CA GLU A 403 -10.83 44.56 20.01
C GLU A 403 -11.75 45.62 19.39
N ALA A 404 -12.38 45.31 18.26
CA ALA A 404 -13.36 46.19 17.64
C ALA A 404 -14.53 46.49 18.58
N ASN A 405 -15.02 45.49 19.30
CA ASN A 405 -16.11 45.68 20.27
C ASN A 405 -15.68 46.53 21.48
N ARG A 406 -14.43 46.34 21.95
CA ARG A 406 -13.85 47.18 23.03
C ARG A 406 -13.75 48.64 22.62
N LEU A 407 -13.24 48.91 21.42
CA LEU A 407 -13.12 50.26 20.88
C LEU A 407 -14.50 50.91 20.72
N LYS A 408 -15.49 50.16 20.23
CA LYS A 408 -16.87 50.65 20.10
C LYS A 408 -17.49 50.96 21.45
N SER A 409 -17.27 50.14 22.47
CA SER A 409 -17.79 50.37 23.83
C SER A 409 -17.16 51.60 24.49
N ALA A 410 -15.84 51.77 24.33
CA ALA A 410 -15.12 52.96 24.83
C ALA A 410 -15.62 54.24 24.16
N PHE A 411 -15.87 54.19 22.84
CA PHE A 411 -16.45 55.29 22.09
C PHE A 411 -17.82 55.71 22.63
N LEU A 412 -18.74 54.77 22.81
CA LEU A 412 -20.09 55.04 23.35
C LEU A 412 -20.05 55.60 24.79
N ALA A 413 -19.13 55.10 25.61
CA ALA A 413 -18.96 55.63 26.97
C ALA A 413 -18.50 57.09 26.97
N ASN A 414 -17.50 57.42 26.13
CA ASN A 414 -16.99 58.80 26.00
C ASN A 414 -18.08 59.74 25.46
N MET A 415 -18.84 59.32 24.43
CA MET A 415 -19.98 60.12 23.91
C MET A 415 -20.99 60.42 24.99
N SER A 416 -21.38 59.40 25.78
CA SER A 416 -22.34 59.58 26.85
C SER A 416 -21.87 60.60 27.87
N HIS A 417 -20.59 60.60 28.20
CA HIS A 417 -20.00 61.58 29.12
C HIS A 417 -19.98 62.97 28.53
N GLU A 418 -19.56 63.15 27.28
CA GLU A 418 -19.51 64.44 26.61
C GLU A 418 -20.90 65.10 26.35
N ILE A 419 -21.96 64.31 26.19
CA ILE A 419 -23.34 64.76 26.10
C ILE A 419 -23.87 65.21 27.50
N ARG A 420 -23.53 64.41 28.54
CA ARG A 420 -24.08 64.68 29.89
C ARG A 420 -23.62 65.99 30.49
N THR A 421 -22.33 66.35 30.25
CA THR A 421 -21.77 67.57 30.88
C THR A 421 -22.51 68.85 30.47
N PRO A 422 -22.66 69.22 29.17
CA PRO A 422 -23.39 70.42 28.76
C PRO A 422 -24.88 70.30 29.09
N LEU A 423 -25.49 69.12 29.00
CA LEU A 423 -26.87 68.90 29.36
C LEU A 423 -27.15 69.20 30.85
N ASN A 424 -26.28 68.73 31.74
CA ASN A 424 -26.40 69.03 33.16
C ASN A 424 -26.22 70.53 33.47
N ALA A 425 -25.33 71.21 32.72
CA ALA A 425 -25.18 72.66 32.85
C ALA A 425 -26.46 73.40 32.40
N ILE A 426 -27.03 73.02 31.23
CA ILE A 426 -28.29 73.62 30.75
C ILE A 426 -29.40 73.42 31.79
N VAL A 427 -29.58 72.18 32.28
CA VAL A 427 -30.61 71.89 33.28
C VAL A 427 -30.36 72.62 34.59
N GLY A 428 -29.10 72.63 35.06
CA GLY A 428 -28.74 73.30 36.33
C GLY A 428 -28.98 74.82 36.30
N PHE A 429 -28.48 75.49 35.25
CA PHE A 429 -28.64 76.94 35.13
C PHE A 429 -30.07 77.33 34.77
N SER A 430 -30.82 76.50 34.05
CA SER A 430 -32.27 76.74 33.85
C SER A 430 -33.04 76.75 35.17
N ASN A 431 -32.71 75.89 36.13
CA ASN A 431 -33.30 75.88 37.47
C ASN A 431 -32.87 77.10 38.27
N LEU A 432 -31.62 77.56 38.10
CA LEU A 432 -31.16 78.77 38.77
C LEU A 432 -31.85 80.04 38.26
N ILE A 433 -32.14 80.20 36.99
CA ILE A 433 -32.96 81.30 36.40
C ILE A 433 -34.31 81.36 37.05
N ALA A 434 -34.95 80.21 37.31
CA ALA A 434 -36.31 80.19 37.94
C ALA A 434 -36.30 80.75 39.36
N HIS A 435 -35.17 80.93 40.03
CA HIS A 435 -35.00 81.41 41.39
C HIS A 435 -34.12 82.65 41.48
N SER A 436 -33.74 83.26 40.36
CA SER A 436 -32.89 84.45 40.32
C SER A 436 -33.76 85.70 40.46
N GLU A 437 -33.30 86.58 41.35
CA GLU A 437 -33.93 87.92 41.56
C GLU A 437 -33.13 89.07 40.92
N SER A 438 -31.89 88.77 40.45
CA SER A 438 -31.02 89.75 39.79
C SER A 438 -31.12 89.63 38.27
N PRO A 439 -31.34 90.70 37.53
CA PRO A 439 -31.34 90.74 36.08
C PRO A 439 -29.94 90.37 35.50
N GLU A 440 -28.84 90.76 36.19
CA GLU A 440 -27.47 90.46 35.78
C GLU A 440 -27.18 88.97 35.88
N ASP A 441 -27.55 88.30 36.98
CA ASP A 441 -27.38 86.86 37.14
C ASP A 441 -28.19 86.05 36.12
N THR A 442 -29.41 86.52 35.83
CA THR A 442 -30.29 85.93 34.80
C THR A 442 -29.65 85.99 33.42
N ALA A 443 -29.06 87.13 33.07
CA ALA A 443 -28.36 87.29 31.80
C ALA A 443 -27.14 86.41 31.71
N GLU A 444 -26.35 86.25 32.81
CA GLU A 444 -25.21 85.35 32.89
C GLU A 444 -25.64 83.90 32.74
N PHE A 445 -26.68 83.45 33.44
CA PHE A 445 -27.20 82.10 33.34
C PHE A 445 -27.76 81.80 31.95
N CYS A 446 -28.42 82.70 31.30
CA CYS A 446 -28.87 82.60 29.92
C CYS A 446 -27.69 82.40 28.96
N ASN A 447 -26.64 83.17 29.11
CA ASN A 447 -25.44 83.04 28.28
C ASN A 447 -24.75 81.70 28.50
N ILE A 448 -24.68 81.18 29.74
CA ILE A 448 -24.15 79.85 30.02
C ILE A 448 -24.99 78.73 29.35
N ILE A 449 -26.32 78.84 29.40
CA ILE A 449 -27.24 77.90 28.76
C ILE A 449 -27.06 77.94 27.25
N GLU A 450 -27.00 79.13 26.65
CA GLU A 450 -26.83 79.32 25.21
C GLU A 450 -25.47 78.69 24.73
N THR A 451 -24.40 78.98 25.45
CA THR A 451 -23.07 78.42 25.17
C THR A 451 -23.06 76.87 25.26
N ASN A 452 -23.73 76.31 26.27
CA ASN A 452 -23.79 74.84 26.41
C ASN A 452 -24.73 74.18 25.38
N ASN A 453 -25.79 74.93 24.94
CA ASN A 453 -26.65 74.46 23.85
C ASN A 453 -25.91 74.43 22.50
N GLU A 454 -25.12 75.46 22.20
CA GLU A 454 -24.27 75.48 21.00
C GLU A 454 -23.29 74.37 21.02
N LEU A 455 -22.62 74.08 22.16
CA LEU A 455 -21.70 72.93 22.34
C LEU A 455 -22.42 71.62 22.12
N LEU A 456 -23.62 71.43 22.64
CA LEU A 456 -24.39 70.21 22.47
C LEU A 456 -24.78 70.00 21.01
N LEU A 457 -25.22 71.04 20.32
CA LEU A 457 -25.52 70.98 18.87
C LEU A 457 -24.28 70.63 18.04
N GLN A 458 -23.15 71.25 18.36
CA GLN A 458 -21.89 70.94 17.70
C GLN A 458 -21.53 69.48 17.92
N LEU A 459 -21.60 68.93 19.15
CA LEU A 459 -21.30 67.56 19.48
C LEU A 459 -22.21 66.59 18.72
N VAL A 460 -23.54 66.90 18.65
CA VAL A 460 -24.49 66.06 17.89
C VAL A 460 -24.10 66.02 16.40
N ASN A 461 -23.77 67.17 15.82
CA ASN A 461 -23.37 67.28 14.43
C ASN A 461 -22.01 66.50 14.17
N ASP A 462 -21.04 66.64 15.09
CA ASP A 462 -19.79 65.96 15.03
C ASP A 462 -19.98 64.41 15.07
N ILE A 463 -20.92 63.92 15.92
CA ILE A 463 -21.30 62.53 16.02
C ILE A 463 -21.97 62.02 14.74
N LEU A 464 -22.91 62.83 14.18
CA LEU A 464 -23.58 62.48 12.93
C LEU A 464 -22.59 62.43 11.76
N ASP A 465 -21.67 63.43 11.67
CA ASP A 465 -20.61 63.40 10.66
C ASP A 465 -19.72 62.17 10.83
N LEU A 466 -19.29 61.85 12.04
CA LEU A 466 -18.46 60.65 12.30
C LEU A 466 -19.22 59.34 11.94
N SER A 467 -20.52 59.26 12.27
CA SER A 467 -21.34 58.10 11.91
C SER A 467 -21.46 57.92 10.40
N LYS A 468 -21.65 59.02 9.65
CA LYS A 468 -21.65 59.00 8.17
C LYS A 468 -20.28 58.62 7.60
N ILE A 469 -19.21 59.05 8.24
CA ILE A 469 -17.84 58.69 7.88
C ILE A 469 -17.60 57.18 8.05
N GLU A 470 -18.00 56.64 9.21
CA GLU A 470 -17.82 55.21 9.49
C GLU A 470 -18.66 54.30 8.58
N ALA A 471 -19.89 54.75 8.24
CA ALA A 471 -20.75 54.05 7.28
C ALA A 471 -20.30 54.23 5.81
N GLY A 472 -19.29 55.03 5.55
CA GLY A 472 -18.85 55.33 4.17
C GLY A 472 -19.82 56.24 3.40
N GLN A 473 -20.79 56.84 4.09
CA GLN A 473 -21.90 57.59 3.50
C GLN A 473 -21.71 59.10 3.55
N LEU A 474 -20.47 59.58 3.68
CA LEU A 474 -20.19 61.00 3.63
C LEU A 474 -20.22 61.48 2.17
N ASP A 475 -21.23 62.25 1.82
CA ASP A 475 -21.41 62.83 0.48
C ASP A 475 -20.46 64.01 0.27
N PHE A 476 -19.82 64.06 -0.89
CA PHE A 476 -18.97 65.15 -1.34
C PHE A 476 -19.57 65.73 -2.63
N THR A 477 -19.97 67.02 -2.56
CA THR A 477 -20.47 67.73 -3.74
C THR A 477 -19.41 68.73 -4.21
N PHE A 478 -18.68 68.31 -5.21
CA PHE A 478 -17.61 69.13 -5.76
C PHE A 478 -18.15 70.29 -6.59
N SER A 479 -17.52 71.44 -6.46
CA SER A 479 -17.85 72.66 -7.18
C SER A 479 -16.62 73.54 -7.40
N ASN A 480 -16.70 74.53 -8.30
CA ASN A 480 -15.68 75.56 -8.44
C ASN A 480 -15.73 76.50 -7.25
N ILE A 481 -14.63 76.63 -6.54
CA ILE A 481 -14.51 77.45 -5.33
C ILE A 481 -13.51 78.59 -5.62
N ASN A 482 -13.97 79.82 -5.41
CA ASN A 482 -13.08 80.99 -5.29
C ASN A 482 -12.49 80.97 -3.88
N VAL A 483 -11.29 80.50 -3.71
CA VAL A 483 -10.61 80.34 -2.43
C VAL A 483 -10.31 81.69 -1.82
N SER A 484 -9.93 82.70 -2.62
CA SER A 484 -9.72 84.09 -2.13
C SER A 484 -10.95 84.70 -1.51
N SER A 485 -12.12 84.48 -2.17
CA SER A 485 -13.41 84.98 -1.64
C SER A 485 -13.83 84.21 -0.37
N LEU A 486 -13.58 82.87 -0.33
CA LEU A 486 -13.88 82.06 0.86
C LEU A 486 -13.06 82.55 2.07
N PHE A 487 -11.77 82.80 1.90
CA PHE A 487 -10.87 83.24 2.95
C PHE A 487 -11.25 84.64 3.43
N THR A 488 -11.60 85.56 2.51
CA THR A 488 -12.08 86.91 2.85
C THR A 488 -13.38 86.88 3.68
N THR A 489 -14.33 86.00 3.31
CA THR A 489 -15.56 85.81 4.03
C THR A 489 -15.32 85.22 5.43
N LEU A 490 -14.47 84.22 5.54
CA LEU A 490 -14.11 83.61 6.84
C LEU A 490 -13.39 84.63 7.74
N ALA A 491 -12.47 85.43 7.20
CA ALA A 491 -11.80 86.45 7.97
C ALA A 491 -12.75 87.49 8.52
N GLN A 492 -13.69 87.96 7.70
CA GLN A 492 -14.74 88.86 8.17
C GLN A 492 -15.60 88.26 9.27
N THR A 493 -16.03 86.99 9.13
CA THR A 493 -16.85 86.31 10.12
C THR A 493 -16.11 86.09 11.44
N PHE A 494 -14.86 85.74 11.41
CA PHE A 494 -14.08 85.44 12.61
C PHE A 494 -13.48 86.69 13.27
N LYS A 495 -13.39 87.85 12.57
CA LYS A 495 -12.97 89.15 13.14
C LYS A 495 -13.86 89.62 14.31
N SER A 496 -15.14 89.35 14.29
CA SER A 496 -16.05 89.66 15.38
C SER A 496 -15.99 88.65 16.54
N ARG A 497 -15.36 87.48 16.34
CA ARG A 497 -15.21 86.42 17.34
C ARG A 497 -13.84 86.39 18.04
N THR A 498 -12.87 87.21 17.54
CA THR A 498 -11.59 87.35 18.20
C THR A 498 -11.74 88.28 19.43
N LYS A 499 -10.90 87.99 20.45
CA LYS A 499 -10.80 88.80 21.64
C LYS A 499 -10.21 90.19 21.30
N GLU A 500 -10.47 91.25 22.10
CA GLU A 500 -9.98 92.62 21.84
C GLU A 500 -8.45 92.72 21.68
N GLU A 501 -7.67 91.82 22.35
CA GLU A 501 -6.22 91.81 22.31
C GLU A 501 -5.66 90.85 21.25
N VAL A 502 -6.47 90.35 20.31
CA VAL A 502 -6.07 89.43 19.27
C VAL A 502 -6.32 89.99 17.89
N THR A 503 -5.31 90.04 17.06
CA THR A 503 -5.42 90.55 15.68
C THR A 503 -5.54 89.31 14.72
N LEU A 504 -6.58 89.36 13.87
CA LEU A 504 -6.75 88.35 12.81
C LEU A 504 -6.20 88.91 11.49
N GLU A 505 -5.17 88.28 10.95
CA GLU A 505 -4.56 88.54 9.67
C GLU A 505 -4.95 87.51 8.64
N CYS A 506 -5.33 87.90 7.44
CA CYS A 506 -5.64 87.07 6.32
C CYS A 506 -4.62 87.27 5.22
N SER A 507 -3.78 86.29 4.97
CA SER A 507 -2.74 86.27 3.90
C SER A 507 -3.27 85.52 2.69
N THR A 508 -3.69 86.26 1.66
CA THR A 508 -4.15 85.65 0.40
C THR A 508 -3.23 86.14 -0.74
N PRO A 509 -2.94 85.35 -1.73
CA PRO A 509 -2.22 85.77 -2.94
C PRO A 509 -2.96 86.89 -3.65
N VAL A 510 -2.22 87.76 -4.37
CA VAL A 510 -2.76 88.96 -5.05
C VAL A 510 -3.77 88.62 -6.16
N HIS A 511 -3.66 87.45 -6.75
CA HIS A 511 -4.52 86.96 -7.83
C HIS A 511 -5.65 86.06 -7.28
N PRO A 512 -6.91 86.16 -7.83
CA PRO A 512 -7.97 85.20 -7.47
C PRO A 512 -7.56 83.78 -7.73
N CYS A 513 -7.79 82.90 -6.77
CA CYS A 513 -7.48 81.51 -6.84
C CYS A 513 -8.75 80.66 -6.88
N PHE A 514 -8.91 79.83 -7.92
CA PHE A 514 -10.05 78.94 -8.11
C PHE A 514 -9.62 77.49 -8.10
N ILE A 515 -10.33 76.64 -7.40
CA ILE A 515 -10.09 75.17 -7.37
C ILE A 515 -11.40 74.42 -7.51
N TYR A 516 -11.35 73.22 -8.03
CA TYR A 516 -12.48 72.28 -8.04
C TYR A 516 -12.39 71.37 -6.83
N SER A 517 -13.24 71.63 -5.83
CA SER A 517 -13.25 70.92 -4.55
C SER A 517 -14.63 70.95 -3.88
N GLU A 518 -14.74 70.42 -2.67
CA GLU A 518 -15.98 70.40 -1.86
C GLU A 518 -15.97 71.59 -0.89
N LYS A 519 -16.82 72.56 -1.19
CA LYS A 519 -16.84 73.86 -0.48
C LYS A 519 -17.20 73.75 1.00
N THR A 520 -18.21 72.94 1.35
CA THR A 520 -18.71 72.82 2.73
C THR A 520 -17.66 72.17 3.62
N ARG A 521 -17.03 71.08 3.14
CA ARG A 521 -16.02 70.34 3.92
C ARG A 521 -14.72 71.14 4.03
N LEU A 522 -14.31 71.80 2.96
CA LEU A 522 -13.16 72.71 3.00
C LEU A 522 -13.38 73.79 4.04
N THR A 523 -14.59 74.45 4.02
CA THR A 523 -14.97 75.43 5.00
C THR A 523 -14.97 74.90 6.41
N GLN A 524 -15.48 73.70 6.61
CA GLN A 524 -15.52 72.99 7.91
C GLN A 524 -14.14 72.81 8.51
N VAL A 525 -13.11 72.35 7.70
CA VAL A 525 -11.75 72.17 8.19
C VAL A 525 -11.13 73.52 8.60
N ILE A 526 -11.24 74.56 7.72
CA ILE A 526 -10.68 75.89 8.01
C ILE A 526 -11.38 76.50 9.25
N THR A 527 -12.72 76.42 9.35
CA THR A 527 -13.50 76.90 10.50
C THR A 527 -13.09 76.24 11.80
N ASN A 528 -12.86 74.93 11.76
CA ASN A 528 -12.40 74.17 12.94
C ASN A 528 -10.99 74.67 13.40
N PHE A 529 -10.06 74.91 12.48
CA PHE A 529 -8.79 75.49 12.82
C PHE A 529 -8.86 76.86 13.36
N LEU A 530 -9.71 77.78 12.76
CA LEU A 530 -9.93 79.14 13.22
C LEU A 530 -10.58 79.15 14.60
N THR A 531 -11.58 78.29 14.83
CA THR A 531 -12.22 78.17 16.14
C THR A 531 -11.20 77.77 17.21
N ASN A 532 -10.36 76.81 16.93
CA ASN A 532 -9.27 76.42 17.84
C ASN A 532 -8.28 77.57 18.07
N ALA A 533 -7.85 78.28 17.04
CA ALA A 533 -6.96 79.43 17.16
C ALA A 533 -7.58 80.57 18.04
N CYS A 534 -8.86 80.97 17.83
CA CYS A 534 -9.58 81.96 18.65
C CYS A 534 -9.68 81.48 20.09
N LYS A 535 -9.89 80.22 20.32
CA LYS A 535 -10.09 79.63 21.63
C LYS A 535 -8.83 79.59 22.48
N PHE A 536 -7.70 79.32 21.88
CA PHE A 536 -6.42 79.11 22.57
C PHE A 536 -5.52 80.34 22.52
N THR A 537 -5.85 81.40 21.76
CA THR A 537 -5.10 82.66 21.72
C THR A 537 -5.84 83.71 22.55
N PHE A 538 -5.17 84.21 23.59
CA PHE A 538 -5.73 85.24 24.48
C PHE A 538 -5.21 86.65 24.14
N ARG A 539 -3.95 86.71 23.64
CA ARG A 539 -3.30 87.94 23.17
C ARG A 539 -2.39 87.59 21.99
N GLY A 540 -2.23 88.45 21.03
CA GLY A 540 -1.31 88.25 19.91
C GLY A 540 -2.01 88.17 18.54
N THR A 541 -1.57 87.28 17.69
CA THR A 541 -2.02 87.26 16.29
C THR A 541 -2.47 85.90 15.86
N ILE A 542 -3.59 85.84 15.14
CA ILE A 542 -4.04 84.67 14.38
C ILE A 542 -3.84 84.98 12.90
N ARG A 543 -3.07 84.17 12.19
CA ARG A 543 -2.83 84.31 10.76
C ARG A 543 -3.46 83.16 10.02
N MET A 544 -4.30 83.42 9.04
CA MET A 544 -4.85 82.39 8.14
C MET A 544 -4.44 82.69 6.71
N GLY A 545 -4.22 81.68 5.95
CA GLY A 545 -3.81 81.80 4.56
C GLY A 545 -3.78 80.48 3.80
N TYR A 546 -3.44 80.59 2.53
CA TYR A 546 -3.15 79.46 1.66
C TYR A 546 -1.99 79.84 0.75
N GLU A 547 -1.25 78.78 0.32
CA GLU A 547 -0.11 78.91 -0.58
C GLU A 547 -0.17 77.80 -1.64
N GLU A 548 0.29 78.12 -2.84
CA GLU A 548 0.41 77.11 -3.90
C GLU A 548 1.62 76.25 -3.65
N ILE A 549 1.39 74.97 -3.75
CA ILE A 549 2.44 73.94 -3.66
C ILE A 549 2.44 73.10 -4.94
N GLU A 550 3.46 72.32 -5.15
CA GLU A 550 3.52 71.42 -6.29
C GLU A 550 2.34 70.42 -6.25
N GLY A 551 1.44 70.55 -7.24
CA GLY A 551 0.27 69.71 -7.39
C GLY A 551 -0.96 70.07 -6.53
N GLY A 552 -1.03 71.25 -5.89
CA GLY A 552 -2.21 71.64 -5.11
C GLY A 552 -2.07 72.90 -4.29
N LEU A 553 -2.92 72.98 -3.29
CA LEU A 553 -2.89 74.10 -2.32
C LEU A 553 -2.63 73.58 -0.90
N ARG A 554 -1.82 74.33 -0.14
CA ARG A 554 -1.65 74.19 1.31
C ARG A 554 -2.41 75.31 2.01
N PHE A 555 -3.32 74.96 2.89
CA PHE A 555 -4.08 75.85 3.73
C PHE A 555 -3.52 75.81 5.14
N TYR A 556 -3.44 76.94 5.81
CA TYR A 556 -2.94 77.03 7.17
C TYR A 556 -3.67 78.04 8.02
N VAL A 557 -3.71 77.79 9.34
CA VAL A 557 -4.09 78.74 10.39
C VAL A 557 -2.99 78.67 11.45
N SER A 558 -2.31 79.81 11.65
CA SER A 558 -1.23 79.95 12.63
C SER A 558 -1.68 80.87 13.73
N ASP A 559 -1.43 80.52 14.96
CA ASP A 559 -1.76 81.30 16.15
C ASP A 559 -0.53 81.49 17.05
N THR A 560 -0.54 82.58 17.85
CA THR A 560 0.50 82.82 18.86
C THR A 560 -0.03 82.51 20.28
N GLY A 561 -0.92 81.52 20.39
CA GLY A 561 -1.56 81.09 21.60
C GLY A 561 -0.69 80.19 22.50
N LYS A 562 -1.33 79.38 23.31
CA LYS A 562 -0.74 78.54 24.32
C LYS A 562 0.24 77.50 23.72
N GLY A 563 0.06 77.07 22.44
CA GLY A 563 0.78 75.97 21.85
C GLY A 563 0.45 74.60 22.43
N ILE A 564 1.15 73.57 21.92
CA ILE A 564 0.89 72.17 22.28
C ILE A 564 2.24 71.56 22.67
N SER A 565 2.28 70.82 23.76
CA SER A 565 3.49 70.09 24.22
C SER A 565 3.88 68.96 23.26
N LYS A 566 5.17 68.65 23.20
CA LYS A 566 5.70 67.61 22.32
C LYS A 566 5.08 66.21 22.57
N GLU A 567 4.68 65.94 23.82
CA GLU A 567 4.03 64.66 24.18
C GLU A 567 2.61 64.55 23.60
N ASN A 568 1.91 65.65 23.45
CA ASN A 568 0.52 65.70 22.98
C ASN A 568 0.41 65.83 21.45
N LEU A 569 1.46 66.25 20.74
CA LEU A 569 1.47 66.43 19.29
C LEU A 569 1.06 65.18 18.50
N PRO A 570 1.49 63.95 18.83
CA PRO A 570 1.10 62.74 18.10
C PRO A 570 -0.41 62.44 18.24
N HIS A 571 -1.04 62.91 19.32
CA HIS A 571 -2.42 62.57 19.71
C HIS A 571 -3.46 63.62 19.33
N VAL A 572 -3.07 64.74 18.71
CA VAL A 572 -4.00 65.90 18.45
C VAL A 572 -5.14 65.56 17.49
N PHE A 573 -4.96 64.55 16.62
CA PHE A 573 -5.97 64.11 15.67
C PHE A 573 -6.73 62.86 16.16
N GLU A 574 -6.44 62.37 17.38
CA GLU A 574 -7.21 61.25 17.97
C GLU A 574 -8.59 61.70 18.39
N ARG A 575 -9.55 60.78 18.41
CA ARG A 575 -10.95 61.05 18.82
C ARG A 575 -10.98 61.35 20.32
N PHE A 576 -11.70 62.39 20.70
CA PHE A 576 -11.86 62.87 22.09
C PHE A 576 -10.56 63.37 22.74
N ALA A 577 -9.54 63.66 21.96
CA ALA A 577 -8.30 64.23 22.49
C ALA A 577 -8.54 65.64 23.03
N LYS A 578 -8.32 65.84 24.32
CA LYS A 578 -8.36 67.11 25.02
C LYS A 578 -7.12 67.24 25.89
N PHE A 579 -6.35 68.31 25.70
CA PHE A 579 -5.12 68.54 26.45
C PHE A 579 -5.27 69.65 27.52
N ASP A 580 -6.44 70.21 27.59
CA ASP A 580 -6.83 71.17 28.61
C ASP A 580 -8.28 70.96 29.02
N ASN A 581 -8.50 70.54 30.29
CA ASN A 581 -9.82 70.24 30.83
C ASN A 581 -10.64 71.46 31.15
N PHE A 582 -10.02 72.68 31.17
CA PHE A 582 -10.71 73.95 31.48
C PHE A 582 -11.28 74.62 30.24
N ILE A 583 -10.86 74.16 29.05
CA ILE A 583 -11.31 74.76 27.82
C ILE A 583 -12.32 73.86 27.13
N GLN A 584 -13.55 74.37 26.96
CA GLN A 584 -14.70 73.65 26.37
C GLN A 584 -14.41 73.18 24.91
N GLY A 585 -14.77 71.95 24.57
CA GLY A 585 -14.70 71.42 23.22
C GLY A 585 -15.04 69.95 23.15
N THR A 586 -15.46 69.45 21.98
CA THR A 586 -15.94 68.09 21.76
C THR A 586 -14.79 67.07 21.65
N GLY A 587 -13.61 67.53 21.31
CA GLY A 587 -12.45 66.63 21.00
C GLY A 587 -12.62 65.79 19.71
N LEU A 588 -13.69 66.03 18.94
CA LEU A 588 -13.97 65.31 17.69
C LEU A 588 -13.56 66.11 16.44
N GLY A 589 -13.55 67.45 16.54
CA GLY A 589 -13.34 68.31 15.38
C GLY A 589 -12.08 68.04 14.59
N LEU A 590 -10.90 67.87 15.23
CA LEU A 590 -9.62 67.59 14.52
C LEU A 590 -9.62 66.18 13.93
N SER A 591 -10.22 65.19 14.56
CA SER A 591 -10.34 63.86 13.99
C SER A 591 -11.27 63.79 12.76
N ILE A 592 -12.30 64.64 12.75
CA ILE A 592 -13.18 64.86 11.58
C ILE A 592 -12.40 65.55 10.47
N CYS A 593 -11.60 66.60 10.79
CA CYS A 593 -10.73 67.25 9.83
C CYS A 593 -9.74 66.28 9.17
N LEU A 594 -9.08 65.40 9.96
CA LEU A 594 -8.20 64.37 9.44
C LEU A 594 -8.93 63.47 8.42
N THR A 595 -10.12 63.06 8.71
CA THR A 595 -10.91 62.19 7.83
C THR A 595 -11.38 62.92 6.56
N ILE A 596 -11.82 64.15 6.68
CA ILE A 596 -12.22 64.99 5.52
C ILE A 596 -11.03 65.18 4.59
N VAL A 597 -9.86 65.59 5.13
CA VAL A 597 -8.66 65.87 4.34
C VAL A 597 -8.16 64.61 3.66
N LYS A 598 -8.13 63.47 4.37
CA LYS A 598 -7.75 62.17 3.75
C LYS A 598 -8.71 61.78 2.61
N ARG A 599 -10.00 62.03 2.72
CA ARG A 599 -10.99 61.76 1.65
C ARG A 599 -10.83 62.71 0.46
N LEU A 600 -10.29 63.91 0.70
CA LEU A 600 -9.92 64.84 -0.36
C LEU A 600 -8.51 64.54 -0.92
N ASN A 601 -7.90 63.37 -0.57
CA ASN A 601 -6.57 62.90 -0.94
C ASN A 601 -5.46 63.91 -0.51
N GLY A 602 -5.67 64.66 0.54
CA GLY A 602 -4.74 65.58 1.11
C GLY A 602 -4.03 65.08 2.35
N GLU A 603 -3.11 65.86 2.84
CA GLU A 603 -2.39 65.65 4.09
C GLU A 603 -2.76 66.71 5.10
N ILE A 604 -2.77 66.42 6.39
CA ILE A 604 -3.05 67.35 7.49
C ILE A 604 -1.97 67.19 8.54
N GLY A 605 -1.57 68.34 9.12
CA GLY A 605 -0.55 68.33 10.15
C GLY A 605 -0.65 69.52 11.10
N VAL A 606 0.19 69.51 12.11
CA VAL A 606 0.34 70.60 13.09
C VAL A 606 1.81 70.80 13.43
N GLU A 607 2.22 72.02 13.49
CA GLU A 607 3.50 72.47 14.00
C GLU A 607 3.25 73.35 15.20
N SER A 608 3.76 73.00 16.38
CA SER A 608 3.47 73.75 17.60
C SER A 608 4.61 73.62 18.61
N GLU A 609 4.77 74.70 19.38
CA GLU A 609 5.67 74.73 20.53
C GLU A 609 4.92 75.41 21.69
N GLU A 610 4.96 74.76 22.86
CA GLU A 610 4.29 75.24 24.06
C GLU A 610 4.78 76.67 24.41
N GLY A 611 3.82 77.56 24.62
CA GLY A 611 4.08 79.02 24.90
C GLY A 611 4.37 79.87 23.67
N LYS A 612 4.48 79.30 22.44
CA LYS A 612 4.77 80.07 21.22
C LYS A 612 3.62 80.07 20.21
N GLY A 613 2.69 79.14 20.34
CA GLY A 613 1.56 78.99 19.46
C GLY A 613 1.57 77.74 18.58
N SER A 614 0.58 77.66 17.67
CA SER A 614 0.41 76.50 16.81
C SER A 614 0.13 76.94 15.36
N THR A 615 0.55 76.07 14.41
CA THR A 615 0.17 76.19 13.01
C THR A 615 -0.44 74.86 12.56
N PHE A 616 -1.76 74.89 12.39
CA PHE A 616 -2.48 73.78 11.77
C PHE A 616 -2.52 74.00 10.27
N TRP A 617 -2.22 72.96 9.54
CA TRP A 617 -2.21 73.01 8.08
C TRP A 617 -2.80 71.76 7.45
N PHE A 618 -3.29 71.90 6.23
CA PHE A 618 -3.65 70.75 5.39
C PHE A 618 -3.40 71.06 3.93
N THR A 619 -3.21 70.02 3.13
CA THR A 619 -3.04 70.13 1.68
C THR A 619 -4.25 69.52 0.98
N ILE A 620 -4.57 70.01 -0.21
CA ILE A 620 -5.52 69.38 -1.12
C ILE A 620 -4.85 69.35 -2.51
N PRO A 621 -4.70 68.14 -3.10
CA PRO A 621 -4.26 68.02 -4.49
C PRO A 621 -5.37 68.56 -5.41
N CYS A 622 -5.07 69.57 -6.19
CA CYS A 622 -5.99 70.21 -7.10
C CYS A 622 -5.26 71.00 -8.19
N GLU A 623 -5.92 71.20 -9.31
CA GLU A 623 -5.45 72.19 -10.31
C GLU A 623 -5.84 73.58 -9.87
N VAL A 624 -4.89 74.50 -9.87
CA VAL A 624 -5.11 75.88 -9.47
C VAL A 624 -5.30 76.75 -10.71
N HIS A 625 -6.38 77.52 -10.73
CA HIS A 625 -6.68 78.43 -11.83
C HIS A 625 -6.79 79.88 -11.32
N HIS A 626 -6.20 80.84 -12.06
CA HIS A 626 -6.21 82.26 -11.71
C HIS A 626 -7.28 83.06 -12.47
N LYS A 627 -8.16 82.38 -13.23
CA LYS A 627 -9.33 82.94 -13.91
C LYS A 627 -10.51 82.01 -13.71
N ASP A 628 -11.74 82.62 -13.65
CA ASP A 628 -12.99 81.85 -13.57
C ASP A 628 -13.11 80.96 -14.83
N ILE A 629 -12.99 79.65 -14.69
CA ILE A 629 -13.21 78.70 -15.76
C ILE A 629 -14.62 78.09 -15.54
N VAL A 630 -15.51 78.30 -16.49
CA VAL A 630 -16.75 77.50 -16.59
C VAL A 630 -16.40 76.13 -17.10
N ILE A 631 -16.18 75.18 -16.21
CA ILE A 631 -16.07 73.79 -16.58
C ILE A 631 -17.46 73.27 -16.92
N SER A 632 -17.73 73.07 -18.21
CA SER A 632 -18.93 72.38 -18.64
C SER A 632 -18.88 70.92 -18.09
N GLU A 633 -19.94 70.48 -17.45
CA GLU A 633 -20.13 69.10 -17.01
C GLU A 633 -20.05 68.15 -18.21
N SER A 634 -18.86 67.60 -18.45
CA SER A 634 -18.69 66.46 -19.34
C SER A 634 -17.43 65.67 -18.92
N ARG A 635 -17.64 64.76 -17.96
CA ARG A 635 -17.02 63.41 -17.96
C ARG A 635 -17.64 62.61 -16.85
N GLN A 636 -18.42 61.60 -17.31
CA GLN A 636 -18.95 60.51 -16.53
C GLN A 636 -17.82 59.66 -15.88
#